data_36c582c23d2aa074ecbc99a6b77a284b
#
_entry.id   36c582c23d2aa074ecbc99a6b77a284b
#
_cell.length_a   1.000
_cell.length_b   1.000
_cell.length_c   1.000
_cell.angle_alpha   90.00
_cell.angle_beta   90.00
_cell.angle_gamma   90.00
#
_symmetry.space_group_name_H-M   'P 1'
#
loop_
_entity.id
_entity.type
_entity.pdbx_description
1 polymer ?
#
loop_
_entity_poly.entity_id
_entity_poly.type
_entity_poly.pdbx_seq_one_letter_code
_entity_poly.pdbx_strand_id
1 'polypeptide(L)'
;SALVAALLGIAAAPQAHASAFHVNGDTLYYTGNVLATDPQTLEAYILAAQARGTPLRQVVFRNSPGGAASGGVGMGAIIRQHGLDTVLDGGCYSACADAFVAGVKRKVTQFGLLPAHGSYTETVLGIHGESGPNGPTPYPGQDKYIKYYRDMFGPTDFAVIEARIVQAHYELTQQSGFLRYFDPNVAAVATRFCPTRDQSAAGNCTAYPGVTFYSDRVVTEAGYVQPGDVLSIDKEVSGDLNPNLAVRGRYTNALANLRYFQQSAPDIRLDDAFGVIRIGRGGVWSLDTASAAQYVVADGGTLRLQQNGWIHHAEAIGARNGGRIELQQGALRSLTVVERGGVLTGHGSLNATIDINEGGTLAPSGIVMRPYSLEALAPGGDDVFTSERFRIGKGRYINLKDGANLAFQVDSQRTAPALTLEEARYFLVEEDRRSGDYNLYGNINRAVLSIAPSARLTLDVKQAFFPAGQQNHLVGTQVDSSALQLPVAPCGPSNGEYAGLWCRTATPDTLTRAAPVSDFIEGRFQYVERSGEAGSAVDLTAPGAVFRPRHNSLLSFTVNQTGSGLWLTANPSFDDTHLFGNAASGDGLGIALQQAAAQRTSSMSGLLGALQFADRDDIARQAGALRGDGHASLRLADSALVGSIGNVVQQHQAASRSGGDADGLAAQAAQTASAQSAMTGNRLFNQLAMHLVAPADAGSDAGDAGRNRSFWARGFGSHGRIEGDAGVAGLSHTIGGIVLGADTRLADDRVTLGVSLAAADMSTRSSEGAGFSGDVRALDIGGYVDALYSRGYLSAAVRYTDLRHDTRRSIEGIEGLQAPLRAKYSNDAISARVEHAFSFTTSNGVVIQPLLPVIDYTRTSATHFNEGRDAAALVGRSGSLESIRVGAGLQLFKTFDGNNGERITPRARVVWQKELGDTQARYSNGFAAAPDLLFSASSQTVGEQVLAWNLGVTSRASKRLSVMVDYVGERRDGQTQNGIQLGLGYTF
;
A
#
# COMPACT_ATOMS: atom_id res chain seq x y z
N SER A 1 -55.47 3.66 -65.59
CA SER A 1 -56.47 4.40 -64.82
C SER A 1 -56.39 4.02 -63.36
N ALA A 2 -55.91 4.93 -62.61
CA ALA A 2 -55.87 4.91 -61.21
C ALA A 2 -57.24 5.14 -60.56
N LEU A 3 -57.37 4.88 -59.30
CA LEU A 3 -58.42 5.11 -58.36
C LEU A 3 -59.45 3.96 -58.24
N VAL A 4 -59.37 3.39 -57.11
CA VAL A 4 -60.33 2.94 -56.08
C VAL A 4 -59.82 1.78 -55.31
N ALA A 5 -59.18 1.99 -54.22
CA ALA A 5 -59.08 1.05 -53.11
C ALA A 5 -58.57 1.82 -51.87
N ALA A 6 -59.38 2.71 -51.38
CA ALA A 6 -59.30 3.14 -49.98
C ALA A 6 -60.57 2.70 -49.29
N LEU A 7 -60.53 2.28 -48.06
CA LEU A 7 -61.56 1.88 -47.14
C LEU A 7 -61.97 0.39 -47.17
N LEU A 8 -61.15 -0.40 -46.48
CA LEU A 8 -61.60 -1.42 -45.54
C LEU A 8 -60.43 -1.77 -44.59
N GLY A 9 -60.46 -1.22 -43.42
CA GLY A 9 -59.58 -1.58 -42.31
C GLY A 9 -59.91 -3.02 -41.87
N ILE A 10 -59.14 -3.95 -42.40
CA ILE A 10 -59.00 -5.26 -41.82
C ILE A 10 -57.73 -5.25 -40.96
N ALA A 11 -57.92 -5.44 -39.67
CA ALA A 11 -56.81 -5.72 -38.74
C ALA A 11 -56.06 -6.95 -39.31
N ALA A 12 -54.90 -6.73 -39.87
CA ALA A 12 -54.04 -7.83 -40.32
C ALA A 12 -53.54 -8.53 -39.05
N ALA A 13 -53.93 -9.79 -38.90
CA ALA A 13 -53.26 -10.72 -38.02
C ALA A 13 -51.76 -10.71 -38.40
N PRO A 14 -50.85 -10.91 -37.48
CA PRO A 14 -49.43 -10.92 -37.78
C PRO A 14 -49.18 -12.03 -38.83
N GLN A 15 -48.82 -11.62 -40.02
CA GLN A 15 -48.41 -12.58 -41.08
C GLN A 15 -47.18 -13.30 -40.57
N ALA A 16 -47.28 -14.63 -40.43
CA ALA A 16 -46.15 -15.47 -40.30
C ALA A 16 -45.23 -15.20 -41.50
N HIS A 17 -44.06 -14.62 -41.23
CA HIS A 17 -43.09 -14.32 -42.28
C HIS A 17 -42.61 -15.64 -42.90
N ALA A 18 -42.84 -15.80 -44.21
CA ALA A 18 -42.34 -16.93 -44.99
C ALA A 18 -40.82 -16.96 -44.92
N SER A 19 -40.23 -18.14 -45.01
CA SER A 19 -38.79 -18.28 -45.14
C SER A 19 -38.25 -17.48 -46.33
N ALA A 20 -37.06 -16.91 -46.15
CA ALA A 20 -36.37 -16.16 -47.19
C ALA A 20 -34.96 -16.65 -47.37
N PHE A 21 -34.63 -16.97 -48.63
CA PHE A 21 -33.28 -17.39 -49.05
C PHE A 21 -32.63 -16.28 -49.87
N HIS A 22 -31.41 -15.90 -49.55
CA HIS A 22 -30.65 -14.94 -50.32
C HIS A 22 -29.21 -15.38 -50.50
N VAL A 23 -28.71 -15.36 -51.73
CA VAL A 23 -27.35 -15.77 -52.07
C VAL A 23 -26.53 -14.53 -52.37
N ASN A 24 -25.36 -14.47 -51.71
CA ASN A 24 -24.36 -13.44 -51.97
C ASN A 24 -22.97 -14.15 -52.03
N GLY A 25 -22.41 -14.17 -53.24
CA GLY A 25 -21.18 -14.92 -53.51
C GLY A 25 -21.33 -16.43 -53.24
N ASP A 26 -20.50 -16.99 -52.38
CA ASP A 26 -20.49 -18.40 -51.97
C ASP A 26 -21.33 -18.66 -50.69
N THR A 27 -22.09 -17.68 -50.22
CA THR A 27 -22.84 -17.71 -48.98
C THR A 27 -24.33 -17.61 -49.22
N LEU A 28 -25.09 -18.50 -48.62
CA LEU A 28 -26.54 -18.44 -48.58
C LEU A 28 -26.98 -17.94 -47.22
N TYR A 29 -27.84 -16.94 -47.20
CA TYR A 29 -28.49 -16.40 -46.01
C TYR A 29 -29.93 -16.92 -45.93
N TYR A 30 -30.31 -17.34 -44.72
CA TYR A 30 -31.61 -17.85 -44.37
C TYR A 30 -32.26 -17.05 -43.25
N THR A 31 -33.51 -16.64 -43.39
CA THR A 31 -34.29 -15.91 -42.39
C THR A 31 -35.75 -16.35 -42.40
N GLY A 32 -36.47 -16.12 -41.29
CA GLY A 32 -37.92 -16.38 -41.20
C GLY A 32 -38.27 -17.79 -40.69
N ASN A 33 -39.55 -18.15 -40.81
CA ASN A 33 -40.07 -19.43 -40.31
C ASN A 33 -39.57 -20.58 -41.17
N VAL A 34 -39.18 -21.68 -40.54
CA VAL A 34 -38.81 -22.92 -41.24
C VAL A 34 -40.07 -23.59 -41.77
N LEU A 35 -40.10 -23.79 -43.06
CA LEU A 35 -41.20 -24.49 -43.76
C LEU A 35 -40.80 -25.92 -44.09
N ALA A 36 -41.81 -26.78 -44.20
CA ALA A 36 -41.56 -28.20 -44.63
C ALA A 36 -40.98 -28.31 -46.05
N THR A 37 -41.14 -27.26 -46.89
CA THR A 37 -40.62 -27.17 -48.27
C THR A 37 -39.27 -26.54 -48.38
N ASP A 38 -38.68 -26.05 -47.30
CA ASP A 38 -37.38 -25.36 -47.31
C ASP A 38 -36.21 -26.29 -47.72
N PRO A 39 -36.20 -27.58 -47.38
CA PRO A 39 -35.15 -28.45 -47.87
C PRO A 39 -35.03 -28.46 -49.40
N GLN A 40 -36.16 -28.59 -50.14
CA GLN A 40 -36.18 -28.56 -51.61
C GLN A 40 -35.71 -27.21 -52.16
N THR A 41 -36.11 -26.14 -51.47
CA THR A 41 -35.70 -24.76 -51.82
C THR A 41 -34.20 -24.57 -51.63
N LEU A 42 -33.67 -25.00 -50.49
CA LEU A 42 -32.23 -24.96 -50.18
C LEU A 42 -31.42 -25.72 -51.25
N GLU A 43 -31.84 -26.94 -51.55
CA GLU A 43 -31.20 -27.75 -52.57
C GLU A 43 -31.19 -27.12 -53.96
N ALA A 44 -32.32 -26.50 -54.36
CA ALA A 44 -32.43 -25.79 -55.64
C ALA A 44 -31.41 -24.62 -55.69
N TYR A 45 -31.23 -23.86 -54.63
CA TYR A 45 -30.21 -22.81 -54.55
C TYR A 45 -28.80 -23.33 -54.63
N ILE A 46 -28.47 -24.44 -53.94
CA ILE A 46 -27.16 -25.06 -53.98
C ILE A 46 -26.85 -25.53 -55.44
N LEU A 47 -27.76 -26.25 -56.05
CA LEU A 47 -27.59 -26.74 -57.44
C LEU A 47 -27.48 -25.58 -58.45
N ALA A 48 -28.28 -24.53 -58.28
CA ALA A 48 -28.20 -23.36 -59.16
C ALA A 48 -26.86 -22.59 -58.95
N ALA A 49 -26.29 -22.53 -57.75
CA ALA A 49 -24.99 -21.95 -57.50
C ALA A 49 -23.84 -22.78 -58.10
N GLN A 50 -23.93 -24.11 -58.01
CA GLN A 50 -23.00 -25.03 -58.66
C GLN A 50 -23.02 -24.86 -60.18
N ALA A 51 -24.21 -24.82 -60.78
CA ALA A 51 -24.39 -24.61 -62.23
C ALA A 51 -23.81 -23.29 -62.73
N ARG A 52 -23.78 -22.26 -61.86
CA ARG A 52 -23.15 -20.96 -62.19
C ARG A 52 -21.63 -20.92 -61.98
N GLY A 53 -21.04 -22.00 -61.51
CA GLY A 53 -19.59 -22.06 -61.20
C GLY A 53 -19.21 -21.34 -59.90
N THR A 54 -20.16 -20.99 -59.06
CA THR A 54 -19.94 -20.36 -57.76
C THR A 54 -20.58 -21.20 -56.66
N PRO A 55 -20.06 -22.42 -56.36
CA PRO A 55 -20.65 -23.31 -55.38
C PRO A 55 -20.72 -22.65 -54.00
N LEU A 56 -21.85 -22.88 -53.33
CA LEU A 56 -22.00 -22.41 -51.94
C LEU A 56 -21.05 -23.14 -51.00
N ARG A 57 -20.54 -22.42 -49.99
CA ARG A 57 -19.66 -22.97 -48.97
C ARG A 57 -20.30 -22.96 -47.61
N GLN A 58 -21.23 -22.04 -47.38
CA GLN A 58 -21.83 -21.88 -46.05
C GLN A 58 -23.26 -21.37 -46.13
N VAL A 59 -24.04 -21.69 -45.08
CA VAL A 59 -25.38 -21.20 -44.84
C VAL A 59 -25.33 -20.34 -43.58
N VAL A 60 -25.77 -19.07 -43.68
CA VAL A 60 -25.88 -18.13 -42.55
C VAL A 60 -27.33 -18.07 -42.12
N PHE A 61 -27.59 -18.48 -40.90
CA PHE A 61 -28.88 -18.42 -40.26
C PHE A 61 -29.06 -17.09 -39.56
N ARG A 62 -30.10 -16.35 -39.92
CA ARG A 62 -30.44 -15.06 -39.40
C ARG A 62 -31.88 -15.06 -38.96
N ASN A 63 -32.14 -14.73 -37.66
CA ASN A 63 -33.48 -14.50 -37.13
C ASN A 63 -34.57 -15.49 -37.64
N SER A 64 -34.37 -16.71 -37.24
CA SER A 64 -35.38 -17.73 -37.50
C SER A 64 -36.04 -18.21 -36.18
N PRO A 65 -37.33 -18.05 -36.00
CA PRO A 65 -38.03 -18.53 -34.83
C PRO A 65 -38.18 -20.06 -34.82
N GLY A 66 -37.73 -20.72 -35.90
CA GLY A 66 -38.01 -22.13 -36.10
C GLY A 66 -39.30 -22.35 -36.95
N GLY A 67 -39.94 -23.47 -36.73
CA GLY A 67 -41.16 -23.85 -37.50
C GLY A 67 -41.30 -25.34 -37.68
N ALA A 68 -41.47 -25.81 -38.93
CA ALA A 68 -41.64 -27.25 -39.21
C ALA A 68 -40.36 -28.05 -38.91
N ALA A 69 -40.40 -28.96 -37.97
CA ALA A 69 -39.27 -29.81 -37.58
C ALA A 69 -38.76 -30.63 -38.76
N SER A 70 -39.66 -31.14 -39.63
CA SER A 70 -39.26 -31.82 -40.87
C SER A 70 -38.46 -30.95 -41.83
N GLY A 71 -38.76 -29.65 -41.86
CA GLY A 71 -38.02 -28.67 -42.63
C GLY A 71 -36.61 -28.45 -42.09
N GLY A 72 -36.48 -28.30 -40.76
CA GLY A 72 -35.18 -28.13 -40.09
C GLY A 72 -34.25 -29.30 -40.27
N VAL A 73 -34.72 -30.52 -39.96
CA VAL A 73 -33.96 -31.76 -40.14
C VAL A 73 -33.64 -32.00 -41.61
N GLY A 74 -34.60 -31.72 -42.50
CA GLY A 74 -34.39 -31.88 -43.97
C GLY A 74 -33.33 -30.92 -44.50
N MET A 75 -33.38 -29.65 -44.14
CA MET A 75 -32.30 -28.69 -44.48
C MET A 75 -30.96 -29.14 -43.92
N GLY A 76 -30.93 -29.66 -42.67
CA GLY A 76 -29.71 -30.16 -42.07
C GLY A 76 -29.11 -31.33 -42.84
N ALA A 77 -29.95 -32.27 -43.30
CA ALA A 77 -29.50 -33.39 -44.13
C ALA A 77 -28.83 -32.89 -45.43
N ILE A 78 -29.41 -31.92 -46.12
CA ILE A 78 -28.89 -31.31 -47.36
C ILE A 78 -27.60 -30.57 -47.07
N ILE A 79 -27.52 -29.74 -46.01
CA ILE A 79 -26.33 -29.03 -45.57
C ILE A 79 -25.16 -30.02 -45.37
N ARG A 80 -25.41 -31.09 -44.68
CA ARG A 80 -24.42 -32.16 -44.41
C ARG A 80 -24.01 -32.91 -45.71
N GLN A 81 -24.99 -33.22 -46.55
CA GLN A 81 -24.76 -33.93 -47.83
C GLN A 81 -23.85 -33.11 -48.74
N HIS A 82 -24.05 -31.79 -48.81
CA HIS A 82 -23.26 -30.89 -49.66
C HIS A 82 -21.98 -30.36 -48.96
N GLY A 83 -21.69 -30.80 -47.74
CA GLY A 83 -20.49 -30.42 -47.01
C GLY A 83 -20.41 -28.92 -46.64
N LEU A 84 -21.55 -28.27 -46.45
CA LEU A 84 -21.60 -26.83 -46.14
C LEU A 84 -21.32 -26.56 -44.68
N ASP A 85 -20.64 -25.43 -44.44
CA ASP A 85 -20.51 -24.85 -43.09
C ASP A 85 -21.82 -24.12 -42.73
N THR A 86 -22.09 -23.96 -41.43
CA THR A 86 -23.18 -23.14 -40.94
C THR A 86 -22.66 -22.00 -40.11
N VAL A 87 -23.29 -20.83 -40.22
CA VAL A 87 -23.00 -19.65 -39.46
C VAL A 87 -24.26 -19.15 -38.75
N LEU A 88 -24.18 -18.99 -37.48
CA LEU A 88 -25.21 -18.35 -36.67
C LEU A 88 -24.93 -16.85 -36.57
N ASP A 89 -25.84 -16.05 -37.17
CA ASP A 89 -25.72 -14.58 -37.19
C ASP A 89 -27.05 -13.97 -36.80
N GLY A 90 -27.50 -14.23 -35.58
CA GLY A 90 -28.78 -13.85 -35.01
C GLY A 90 -29.48 -15.05 -34.35
N GLY A 91 -30.76 -14.90 -33.96
CA GLY A 91 -31.51 -15.95 -33.31
C GLY A 91 -31.84 -17.09 -34.26
N CYS A 92 -31.64 -18.33 -33.83
CA CYS A 92 -32.03 -19.55 -34.57
C CYS A 92 -32.62 -20.54 -33.58
N TYR A 93 -33.91 -20.64 -33.58
CA TYR A 93 -34.68 -21.40 -32.60
C TYR A 93 -35.34 -22.63 -33.19
N SER A 94 -35.59 -23.67 -32.37
CA SER A 94 -36.40 -24.81 -32.75
C SER A 94 -35.89 -25.46 -34.02
N ALA A 95 -36.73 -25.69 -35.03
CA ALA A 95 -36.37 -26.30 -36.34
C ALA A 95 -35.18 -25.62 -37.06
N CYS A 96 -34.95 -24.32 -36.80
CA CYS A 96 -33.75 -23.66 -37.31
C CYS A 96 -32.48 -24.20 -36.62
N ALA A 97 -32.53 -24.49 -35.34
CA ALA A 97 -31.40 -25.09 -34.62
C ALA A 97 -31.06 -26.49 -35.22
N ASP A 98 -32.08 -27.28 -35.61
CA ASP A 98 -31.88 -28.54 -36.24
C ASP A 98 -31.09 -28.42 -37.59
N ALA A 99 -31.40 -27.39 -38.38
CA ALA A 99 -30.66 -27.12 -39.61
C ALA A 99 -29.23 -26.64 -39.35
N PHE A 100 -29.05 -25.74 -38.36
CA PHE A 100 -27.74 -25.15 -38.04
C PHE A 100 -26.73 -26.20 -37.55
N VAL A 101 -27.15 -27.12 -36.68
CA VAL A 101 -26.23 -28.12 -36.10
C VAL A 101 -25.63 -29.09 -37.12
N ALA A 102 -26.22 -29.15 -38.30
CA ALA A 102 -25.78 -30.03 -39.36
C ALA A 102 -24.55 -29.51 -40.13
N GLY A 103 -24.11 -28.28 -39.94
CA GLY A 103 -22.89 -27.74 -40.57
C GLY A 103 -21.67 -28.58 -40.33
N VAL A 104 -20.78 -28.72 -41.34
CA VAL A 104 -19.50 -29.41 -41.17
C VAL A 104 -18.65 -28.65 -40.15
N LYS A 105 -18.55 -27.35 -40.32
CA LYS A 105 -18.04 -26.39 -39.29
C LYS A 105 -19.20 -25.50 -38.91
N ARG A 106 -19.39 -25.36 -37.60
CA ARG A 106 -20.42 -24.47 -37.04
C ARG A 106 -19.73 -23.24 -36.50
N LYS A 107 -20.11 -22.11 -37.02
CA LYS A 107 -19.56 -20.82 -36.62
C LYS A 107 -20.66 -19.98 -35.98
N VAL A 108 -20.33 -19.23 -34.99
CA VAL A 108 -21.24 -18.31 -34.33
C VAL A 108 -20.64 -16.92 -34.39
N THR A 109 -21.39 -15.98 -34.97
CA THR A 109 -21.02 -14.59 -34.96
C THR A 109 -21.63 -13.92 -33.73
N GLN A 110 -21.00 -12.87 -33.29
CA GLN A 110 -21.56 -12.03 -32.22
C GLN A 110 -22.52 -10.97 -32.78
N PHE A 111 -22.79 -11.00 -34.07
CA PHE A 111 -23.62 -10.01 -34.74
C PHE A 111 -25.05 -10.49 -34.71
N GLY A 112 -25.85 -9.76 -33.96
CA GLY A 112 -27.28 -9.80 -34.14
C GLY A 112 -27.63 -9.21 -35.47
N LEU A 113 -28.86 -9.34 -35.86
CA LEU A 113 -29.28 -8.91 -37.10
C LEU A 113 -29.75 -7.54 -37.22
N LEU A 114 -29.75 -7.23 -38.43
CA LEU A 114 -30.38 -6.08 -39.03
C LEU A 114 -31.81 -5.85 -38.56
N PRO A 115 -32.18 -4.59 -38.23
CA PRO A 115 -33.42 -4.24 -37.53
C PRO A 115 -34.70 -4.40 -38.32
N ALA A 116 -34.70 -4.98 -39.48
CA ALA A 116 -35.83 -4.84 -40.37
C ALA A 116 -37.01 -5.80 -40.16
N HIS A 117 -36.88 -6.89 -39.45
CA HIS A 117 -37.89 -7.95 -39.54
C HIS A 117 -38.20 -8.74 -38.25
N GLY A 118 -38.34 -8.08 -37.12
CA GLY A 118 -39.00 -8.77 -36.02
C GLY A 118 -38.08 -9.24 -34.90
N SER A 119 -38.62 -9.74 -33.91
CA SER A 119 -38.30 -9.92 -32.52
C SER A 119 -37.09 -10.75 -32.09
N TYR A 120 -36.16 -11.09 -32.97
CA TYR A 120 -35.04 -11.98 -32.59
C TYR A 120 -33.68 -11.40 -33.02
N THR A 121 -33.09 -10.57 -32.18
CA THR A 121 -31.80 -9.95 -32.46
C THR A 121 -30.63 -10.64 -31.74
N GLU A 122 -30.93 -11.57 -30.88
CA GLU A 122 -29.91 -12.33 -30.16
C GLU A 122 -29.23 -13.32 -31.09
N THR A 123 -27.89 -13.36 -31.08
CA THR A 123 -27.15 -14.48 -31.67
C THR A 123 -27.25 -15.66 -30.73
N VAL A 124 -28.38 -16.38 -30.81
CA VAL A 124 -28.70 -17.47 -29.90
C VAL A 124 -29.16 -18.70 -30.71
N LEU A 125 -28.67 -19.84 -30.33
CA LEU A 125 -29.18 -21.13 -30.74
C LEU A 125 -30.14 -21.62 -29.66
N GLY A 126 -31.43 -21.72 -29.99
CA GLY A 126 -32.42 -22.17 -29.04
C GLY A 126 -32.94 -23.59 -29.39
N ILE A 127 -32.77 -24.53 -28.49
CA ILE A 127 -33.16 -25.96 -28.67
C ILE A 127 -34.29 -26.31 -27.68
N HIS A 128 -35.30 -26.97 -28.16
CA HIS A 128 -36.40 -27.56 -27.37
C HIS A 128 -36.95 -28.80 -28.02
N GLY A 129 -37.73 -29.57 -27.28
CA GLY A 129 -38.41 -30.75 -27.83
C GLY A 129 -39.49 -30.43 -28.84
N GLU A 130 -39.71 -31.34 -29.77
CA GLU A 130 -40.81 -31.26 -30.76
C GLU A 130 -42.16 -31.20 -30.05
N SER A 131 -43.01 -30.26 -30.49
CA SER A 131 -44.38 -30.16 -30.02
C SER A 131 -45.32 -30.11 -31.24
N GLY A 132 -46.41 -30.87 -31.16
CA GLY A 132 -47.49 -30.84 -32.14
C GLY A 132 -48.68 -30.03 -31.66
N PRO A 133 -49.76 -29.95 -32.45
CA PRO A 133 -50.97 -29.22 -32.10
C PRO A 133 -51.59 -29.62 -30.75
N ASN A 134 -51.32 -30.85 -30.30
CA ASN A 134 -51.85 -31.43 -29.07
C ASN A 134 -50.87 -31.46 -27.90
N GLY A 135 -49.75 -30.69 -27.97
CA GLY A 135 -48.72 -30.63 -26.96
C GLY A 135 -47.41 -31.32 -27.36
N PRO A 136 -46.51 -31.57 -26.40
CA PRO A 136 -45.22 -32.19 -26.64
C PRO A 136 -45.35 -33.57 -27.29
N THR A 137 -44.46 -33.86 -28.21
CA THR A 137 -44.38 -35.19 -28.81
C THR A 137 -44.02 -36.23 -27.76
N PRO A 138 -44.83 -37.28 -27.55
CA PRO A 138 -44.57 -38.28 -26.54
C PRO A 138 -43.26 -39.04 -26.77
N TYR A 139 -42.69 -39.52 -25.67
CA TYR A 139 -41.60 -40.49 -25.69
C TYR A 139 -42.09 -41.79 -26.36
N PRO A 140 -41.40 -42.46 -27.32
CA PRO A 140 -40.00 -42.26 -27.71
C PRO A 140 -39.80 -41.34 -28.92
N GLY A 141 -40.76 -40.52 -29.30
CA GLY A 141 -40.66 -39.65 -30.48
C GLY A 141 -39.48 -38.69 -30.47
N GLN A 142 -39.02 -38.32 -29.30
CA GLN A 142 -37.88 -37.39 -29.13
C GLN A 142 -36.53 -38.06 -29.37
N ASP A 143 -36.40 -39.38 -29.27
CA ASP A 143 -35.15 -40.12 -29.46
C ASP A 143 -34.53 -39.92 -30.82
N LYS A 144 -35.35 -39.74 -31.86
CA LYS A 144 -34.92 -39.48 -33.23
C LYS A 144 -34.11 -38.16 -33.32
N TYR A 145 -34.50 -37.13 -32.53
CA TYR A 145 -33.79 -35.85 -32.49
C TYR A 145 -32.51 -35.93 -31.71
N ILE A 146 -32.53 -36.58 -30.58
CA ILE A 146 -31.32 -36.85 -29.80
C ILE A 146 -30.28 -37.59 -30.62
N LYS A 147 -30.71 -38.64 -31.36
CA LYS A 147 -29.88 -39.34 -32.29
C LYS A 147 -29.37 -38.45 -33.43
N TYR A 148 -30.23 -37.61 -33.99
CA TYR A 148 -29.85 -36.63 -35.01
C TYR A 148 -28.78 -35.66 -34.50
N TYR A 149 -28.92 -35.09 -33.33
CA TYR A 149 -27.91 -34.21 -32.76
C TYR A 149 -26.60 -34.93 -32.50
N ARG A 150 -26.65 -36.16 -32.00
CA ARG A 150 -25.45 -37.00 -31.83
C ARG A 150 -24.73 -37.24 -33.14
N ASP A 151 -25.47 -37.55 -34.20
CA ASP A 151 -24.89 -37.80 -35.52
C ASP A 151 -24.27 -36.52 -36.14
N MET A 152 -24.87 -35.34 -35.87
CA MET A 152 -24.41 -34.06 -36.39
C MET A 152 -23.21 -33.49 -35.64
N PHE A 153 -23.17 -33.64 -34.34
CA PHE A 153 -22.03 -33.16 -33.52
C PHE A 153 -20.85 -34.11 -33.55
N GLY A 154 -21.11 -35.43 -33.73
CA GLY A 154 -20.13 -36.48 -33.53
C GLY A 154 -20.03 -36.85 -32.01
N PRO A 155 -19.43 -38.04 -31.75
CA PRO A 155 -19.48 -38.63 -30.40
C PRO A 155 -18.75 -37.81 -29.35
N THR A 156 -17.66 -37.14 -29.69
CA THR A 156 -16.85 -36.37 -28.74
C THR A 156 -17.57 -35.10 -28.32
N ASP A 157 -18.02 -34.30 -29.28
CA ASP A 157 -18.68 -33.00 -28.98
C ASP A 157 -20.05 -33.23 -28.35
N PHE A 158 -20.77 -34.28 -28.80
CA PHE A 158 -22.08 -34.59 -28.25
C PHE A 158 -21.99 -35.03 -26.77
N ALA A 159 -20.99 -35.79 -26.39
CA ALA A 159 -20.84 -36.25 -25.01
C ALA A 159 -20.75 -35.08 -23.98
N VAL A 160 -20.22 -33.95 -24.40
CA VAL A 160 -20.12 -32.77 -23.53
C VAL A 160 -21.48 -32.15 -23.23
N ILE A 161 -22.44 -32.25 -24.13
CA ILE A 161 -23.74 -31.59 -24.06
C ILE A 161 -24.92 -32.53 -23.96
N GLU A 162 -24.66 -33.83 -24.00
CA GLU A 162 -25.71 -34.86 -24.10
C GLU A 162 -26.82 -34.66 -23.07
N ALA A 163 -26.45 -34.53 -21.80
CA ALA A 163 -27.45 -34.36 -20.75
C ALA A 163 -28.35 -33.14 -20.97
N ARG A 164 -27.82 -32.06 -21.51
CA ARG A 164 -28.56 -30.80 -21.79
C ARG A 164 -29.46 -30.94 -23.02
N ILE A 165 -28.98 -31.60 -24.06
CA ILE A 165 -29.79 -31.87 -25.25
C ILE A 165 -30.93 -32.83 -24.91
N VAL A 166 -30.67 -33.88 -24.13
CA VAL A 166 -31.69 -34.75 -23.59
C VAL A 166 -32.73 -34.00 -22.78
N GLN A 167 -32.28 -33.17 -21.85
CA GLN A 167 -33.15 -32.33 -21.06
C GLN A 167 -34.01 -31.40 -21.95
N ALA A 168 -33.39 -30.72 -22.91
CA ALA A 168 -34.10 -29.83 -23.82
C ALA A 168 -35.23 -30.53 -24.59
N HIS A 169 -34.99 -31.75 -25.02
CA HIS A 169 -35.99 -32.51 -25.79
C HIS A 169 -37.12 -33.13 -24.96
N TYR A 170 -36.85 -33.47 -23.71
CA TYR A 170 -37.88 -34.09 -22.86
C TYR A 170 -38.58 -33.11 -21.93
N GLU A 171 -37.91 -32.07 -21.49
CA GLU A 171 -38.43 -31.16 -20.46
C GLU A 171 -38.80 -29.76 -20.99
N LEU A 172 -38.18 -29.31 -22.07
CA LEU A 172 -38.42 -27.99 -22.64
C LEU A 172 -39.35 -28.07 -23.85
N THR A 173 -40.36 -27.25 -23.83
CA THR A 173 -41.27 -27.00 -24.93
C THR A 173 -41.20 -25.55 -25.36
N GLN A 174 -41.83 -25.20 -26.48
CA GLN A 174 -41.97 -23.80 -26.91
C GLN A 174 -42.59 -22.91 -25.84
N GLN A 175 -43.44 -23.50 -25.00
CA GLN A 175 -44.10 -22.76 -23.89
C GLN A 175 -43.23 -22.66 -22.66
N SER A 176 -42.34 -23.63 -22.39
CA SER A 176 -41.47 -23.65 -21.20
C SER A 176 -40.08 -23.04 -21.43
N GLY A 177 -39.74 -22.71 -22.67
CA GLY A 177 -38.50 -22.06 -23.01
C GLY A 177 -37.58 -22.89 -23.91
N PHE A 178 -36.34 -22.42 -24.06
CA PHE A 178 -35.32 -23.01 -24.91
C PHE A 178 -34.04 -23.26 -24.14
N LEU A 179 -33.37 -24.35 -24.42
CA LEU A 179 -31.95 -24.48 -24.10
C LEU A 179 -31.19 -23.48 -24.97
N ARG A 180 -30.61 -22.48 -24.37
CA ARG A 180 -29.88 -21.42 -25.07
C ARG A 180 -28.42 -21.79 -25.24
N TYR A 181 -27.93 -21.65 -26.42
CA TYR A 181 -26.59 -21.96 -26.79
C TYR A 181 -25.51 -21.12 -26.09
N PHE A 182 -25.81 -19.87 -25.85
CA PHE A 182 -24.90 -18.95 -25.13
C PHE A 182 -25.09 -18.96 -23.60
N ASP A 183 -25.90 -19.86 -23.08
CA ASP A 183 -25.80 -20.19 -21.67
C ASP A 183 -24.37 -20.72 -21.42
N PRO A 184 -23.63 -20.20 -20.44
CA PRO A 184 -22.26 -20.64 -20.13
C PRO A 184 -22.16 -22.15 -19.87
N ASN A 185 -23.25 -22.76 -19.44
CA ASN A 185 -23.31 -24.22 -19.25
C ASN A 185 -23.47 -25.01 -20.56
N VAL A 186 -23.71 -24.35 -21.66
CA VAL A 186 -23.94 -24.99 -22.99
C VAL A 186 -22.96 -24.45 -24.03
N ALA A 187 -21.98 -23.66 -23.66
CA ALA A 187 -20.97 -23.06 -24.54
C ALA A 187 -20.15 -24.09 -25.32
N ALA A 188 -20.09 -25.35 -24.85
CA ALA A 188 -19.41 -26.46 -25.54
C ALA A 188 -20.04 -26.84 -26.87
N VAL A 189 -21.26 -26.44 -27.16
CA VAL A 189 -21.95 -26.70 -28.42
C VAL A 189 -21.36 -25.92 -29.60
N ALA A 190 -20.79 -24.73 -29.32
CA ALA A 190 -20.11 -23.96 -30.34
C ALA A 190 -18.73 -24.53 -30.65
N THR A 191 -18.51 -24.83 -31.86
CA THR A 191 -17.18 -25.23 -32.31
C THR A 191 -16.27 -24.03 -32.48
N ARG A 192 -16.82 -22.83 -32.77
CA ARG A 192 -16.05 -21.63 -32.97
C ARG A 192 -16.90 -20.38 -32.79
N PHE A 193 -16.28 -19.34 -32.25
CA PHE A 193 -16.82 -18.01 -32.12
C PHE A 193 -16.04 -17.04 -33.01
N CYS A 194 -16.74 -16.25 -33.81
CA CYS A 194 -16.14 -15.28 -34.71
C CYS A 194 -16.27 -13.87 -34.12
N PRO A 195 -15.16 -13.28 -33.62
CA PRO A 195 -15.21 -11.96 -33.01
C PRO A 195 -15.52 -10.83 -33.99
N THR A 196 -15.22 -10.96 -35.25
CA THR A 196 -15.54 -9.96 -36.29
C THR A 196 -16.17 -10.63 -37.51
N ARG A 197 -16.86 -9.85 -38.34
CA ARG A 197 -17.40 -10.33 -39.62
C ARG A 197 -16.30 -10.77 -40.56
N ASP A 198 -15.17 -10.05 -40.59
CA ASP A 198 -14.05 -10.40 -41.46
C ASP A 198 -13.42 -11.72 -41.03
N GLN A 199 -13.27 -11.96 -39.72
CA GLN A 199 -12.83 -13.25 -39.22
C GLN A 199 -13.81 -14.39 -39.54
N SER A 200 -15.11 -14.12 -39.53
CA SER A 200 -16.13 -15.09 -39.98
C SER A 200 -16.00 -15.40 -41.46
N ALA A 201 -15.85 -14.36 -42.28
CA ALA A 201 -15.65 -14.50 -43.72
C ALA A 201 -14.35 -15.27 -44.09
N ALA A 202 -13.26 -14.96 -43.36
CA ALA A 202 -11.97 -15.63 -43.54
C ALA A 202 -11.93 -17.05 -42.92
N GLY A 203 -12.95 -17.50 -42.21
CA GLY A 203 -12.94 -18.77 -41.52
C GLY A 203 -12.05 -18.85 -40.28
N ASN A 204 -11.49 -17.72 -39.84
CA ASN A 204 -10.54 -17.61 -38.73
C ASN A 204 -11.23 -17.36 -37.38
N CYS A 205 -12.22 -18.18 -37.02
CA CYS A 205 -12.93 -18.07 -35.76
C CYS A 205 -12.19 -18.84 -34.65
N THR A 206 -12.03 -18.23 -33.50
CA THR A 206 -11.47 -18.92 -32.32
C THR A 206 -12.48 -19.91 -31.73
N ALA A 207 -11.99 -20.98 -31.09
CA ALA A 207 -12.83 -21.81 -30.26
C ALA A 207 -13.49 -20.96 -29.19
N TYR A 208 -14.75 -21.23 -28.89
CA TYR A 208 -15.48 -20.49 -27.87
C TYR A 208 -15.18 -21.07 -26.49
N PRO A 209 -14.35 -20.47 -25.66
CA PRO A 209 -14.15 -20.86 -24.30
C PRO A 209 -14.63 -19.72 -23.39
N GLY A 210 -15.83 -19.80 -22.91
CA GLY A 210 -16.33 -18.74 -22.05
C GLY A 210 -16.57 -17.41 -22.77
N VAL A 211 -16.50 -16.32 -22.05
CA VAL A 211 -16.85 -14.99 -22.56
C VAL A 211 -15.65 -14.30 -23.16
N THR A 212 -15.44 -14.47 -24.47
CA THR A 212 -14.33 -13.84 -25.19
C THR A 212 -14.84 -13.10 -26.41
N PHE A 213 -14.84 -11.77 -26.36
CA PHE A 213 -15.40 -10.93 -27.38
C PHE A 213 -14.41 -9.90 -27.89
N TYR A 214 -14.34 -9.73 -29.19
CA TYR A 214 -13.43 -8.81 -29.85
C TYR A 214 -14.18 -7.98 -30.88
N SER A 215 -13.78 -6.71 -31.03
CA SER A 215 -14.23 -5.87 -32.09
C SER A 215 -13.09 -4.98 -32.58
N ASP A 216 -13.05 -4.77 -33.90
CA ASP A 216 -12.14 -3.82 -34.53
C ASP A 216 -12.73 -2.41 -34.56
N ARG A 217 -13.99 -2.25 -34.18
CA ARG A 217 -14.66 -0.96 -34.20
C ARG A 217 -14.35 -0.14 -32.96
N VAL A 218 -13.88 1.05 -33.18
CA VAL A 218 -13.65 2.06 -32.15
C VAL A 218 -14.90 2.96 -32.07
N VAL A 219 -15.41 3.18 -30.86
CA VAL A 219 -16.47 4.17 -30.65
C VAL A 219 -15.89 5.54 -30.91
N THR A 220 -16.45 6.24 -31.91
CA THR A 220 -16.18 7.65 -32.14
C THR A 220 -17.11 8.51 -31.28
N GLU A 221 -16.76 9.77 -31.04
CA GLU A 221 -17.59 10.69 -30.24
C GLU A 221 -19.02 10.87 -30.76
N ALA A 222 -19.27 10.58 -32.03
CA ALA A 222 -20.59 10.56 -32.66
C ALA A 222 -21.24 9.16 -32.61
N GLY A 223 -20.67 8.24 -31.94
CA GLY A 223 -20.79 6.82 -31.88
C GLY A 223 -22.13 6.13 -31.98
N TYR A 224 -22.73 6.17 -33.15
CA TYR A 224 -23.80 5.25 -33.46
C TYR A 224 -23.23 3.90 -33.87
N VAL A 225 -23.56 2.86 -33.13
CA VAL A 225 -23.21 1.50 -33.46
C VAL A 225 -24.49 0.72 -33.77
N GLN A 226 -24.45 0.00 -34.86
CA GLN A 226 -25.62 -0.81 -35.27
C GLN A 226 -25.84 -1.94 -34.24
N PRO A 227 -27.11 -2.24 -33.93
CA PRO A 227 -27.44 -3.37 -33.09
C PRO A 227 -26.80 -4.65 -33.60
N GLY A 228 -26.28 -5.45 -32.66
CA GLY A 228 -25.59 -6.68 -32.98
C GLY A 228 -24.16 -6.58 -33.49
N ASP A 229 -23.65 -5.37 -33.69
CA ASP A 229 -22.22 -5.17 -33.99
C ASP A 229 -21.35 -5.36 -32.76
N VAL A 230 -20.07 -5.73 -33.01
CA VAL A 230 -19.05 -5.71 -31.97
C VAL A 230 -18.45 -4.33 -31.85
N LEU A 231 -18.48 -3.81 -30.65
CA LEU A 231 -18.00 -2.49 -30.33
C LEU A 231 -16.73 -2.57 -29.49
N SER A 232 -15.65 -1.90 -29.93
CA SER A 232 -14.44 -1.74 -29.15
C SER A 232 -14.34 -0.34 -28.57
N ILE A 233 -14.06 -0.26 -27.26
CA ILE A 233 -13.85 0.97 -26.52
C ILE A 233 -12.39 1.00 -26.09
N ASP A 234 -11.59 1.89 -26.68
CA ASP A 234 -10.16 2.04 -26.38
C ASP A 234 -9.83 3.43 -25.78
N LYS A 235 -10.85 4.25 -25.51
CA LYS A 235 -10.76 5.54 -24.81
C LYS A 235 -11.90 5.67 -23.80
N GLU A 236 -11.93 6.76 -23.05
CA GLU A 236 -13.01 7.01 -22.10
C GLU A 236 -14.30 7.40 -22.84
N VAL A 237 -15.39 6.74 -22.48
CA VAL A 237 -16.75 6.95 -22.99
C VAL A 237 -17.71 6.93 -21.82
N SER A 238 -18.65 7.87 -21.80
CA SER A 238 -19.66 7.99 -20.74
C SER A 238 -21.08 7.87 -21.29
N GLY A 239 -21.97 7.30 -20.48
CA GLY A 239 -23.38 7.20 -20.76
C GLY A 239 -23.76 6.04 -21.68
N ASP A 240 -25.01 6.04 -22.10
CA ASP A 240 -25.56 5.05 -23.00
C ASP A 240 -24.95 5.19 -24.41
N LEU A 241 -24.47 4.10 -24.94
CA LEU A 241 -23.87 4.05 -26.29
C LEU A 241 -24.94 4.08 -27.40
N ASN A 242 -26.19 3.89 -27.06
CA ASN A 242 -27.30 3.96 -28.00
C ASN A 242 -28.23 5.15 -27.67
N PRO A 243 -28.01 6.34 -28.28
CA PRO A 243 -28.82 7.52 -28.01
C PRO A 243 -30.29 7.39 -28.48
N ASN A 244 -30.59 6.38 -29.31
CA ASN A 244 -31.94 6.17 -29.88
C ASN A 244 -32.80 5.19 -29.05
N LEU A 245 -32.35 4.69 -27.95
CA LEU A 245 -33.13 3.90 -26.99
C LEU A 245 -34.21 4.77 -26.30
N ALA A 246 -35.18 5.25 -27.04
CA ALA A 246 -36.33 5.99 -26.50
C ALA A 246 -37.24 5.16 -25.59
N VAL A 247 -36.89 3.90 -25.34
CA VAL A 247 -37.76 2.88 -24.68
C VAL A 247 -37.17 2.43 -23.34
N ARG A 248 -36.29 3.21 -22.73
CA ARG A 248 -35.58 2.86 -21.48
C ARG A 248 -36.49 2.32 -20.35
N GLY A 249 -37.72 2.81 -20.25
CA GLY A 249 -38.65 2.36 -19.21
C GLY A 249 -39.33 1.01 -19.48
N ARG A 250 -39.28 0.50 -20.70
CA ARG A 250 -39.93 -0.78 -21.04
C ARG A 250 -39.04 -2.00 -20.88
N TYR A 251 -37.70 -1.82 -20.90
CA TYR A 251 -36.75 -2.92 -20.75
C TYR A 251 -36.66 -3.46 -19.33
N THR A 252 -36.94 -2.66 -18.30
CA THR A 252 -36.91 -3.07 -16.91
C THR A 252 -37.87 -4.23 -16.60
N ASN A 253 -38.98 -4.31 -17.28
CA ASN A 253 -39.99 -5.32 -17.01
C ASN A 253 -39.79 -6.62 -17.83
N ALA A 254 -39.00 -6.55 -18.92
CA ALA A 254 -38.84 -7.69 -19.81
C ALA A 254 -37.74 -8.67 -19.37
N LEU A 255 -36.74 -8.18 -18.68
CA LEU A 255 -35.63 -9.00 -18.18
C LEU A 255 -36.03 -9.93 -17.04
N ALA A 256 -37.05 -9.57 -16.30
CA ALA A 256 -37.62 -10.44 -15.25
C ALA A 256 -38.15 -11.76 -15.79
N ASN A 257 -38.50 -11.80 -17.10
CA ASN A 257 -39.18 -12.93 -17.71
C ASN A 257 -38.64 -13.29 -19.10
N LEU A 258 -37.34 -13.54 -19.21
CA LEU A 258 -36.77 -14.11 -20.46
C LEU A 258 -37.46 -15.42 -20.87
N ARG A 259 -38.15 -16.10 -19.98
CA ARG A 259 -39.01 -17.26 -20.29
C ARG A 259 -40.31 -16.91 -20.99
N TYR A 260 -40.81 -15.68 -20.85
CA TYR A 260 -42.10 -15.24 -21.39
C TYR A 260 -41.97 -14.26 -22.56
N PHE A 261 -40.79 -14.08 -23.07
CA PHE A 261 -40.46 -13.08 -24.05
C PHE A 261 -41.35 -13.10 -25.31
N GLN A 262 -41.86 -14.26 -25.67
CA GLN A 262 -42.70 -14.40 -26.86
C GLN A 262 -44.18 -14.06 -26.66
N GLN A 263 -44.68 -14.01 -25.42
CA GLN A 263 -46.12 -13.89 -25.19
C GLN A 263 -46.60 -12.59 -24.57
N SER A 264 -45.75 -11.89 -23.82
CA SER A 264 -46.27 -10.83 -22.94
C SER A 264 -45.86 -9.41 -23.26
N ALA A 265 -44.91 -9.20 -24.19
CA ALA A 265 -44.46 -7.87 -24.54
C ALA A 265 -44.16 -7.72 -26.04
N PRO A 266 -45.21 -7.62 -26.91
CA PRO A 266 -45.01 -7.49 -28.35
C PRO A 266 -44.31 -6.17 -28.75
N ASP A 267 -44.21 -5.21 -27.82
CA ASP A 267 -43.65 -3.88 -28.07
C ASP A 267 -42.17 -3.73 -27.74
N ILE A 268 -41.53 -4.77 -27.19
CA ILE A 268 -40.10 -4.69 -26.86
C ILE A 268 -39.31 -5.22 -28.05
N ARG A 269 -38.64 -4.28 -28.71
CA ARG A 269 -37.71 -4.62 -29.77
C ARG A 269 -36.34 -4.92 -29.14
N LEU A 270 -35.88 -6.14 -29.31
CA LEU A 270 -34.51 -6.54 -29.01
C LEU A 270 -33.50 -5.94 -30.01
N ASP A 271 -34.00 -5.31 -31.01
CA ASP A 271 -33.25 -4.64 -32.09
C ASP A 271 -32.31 -3.55 -31.56
N ASP A 272 -32.60 -3.04 -30.37
CA ASP A 272 -31.88 -1.92 -29.75
C ASP A 272 -30.74 -2.38 -28.82
N ALA A 273 -30.50 -3.68 -28.65
CA ALA A 273 -29.40 -4.20 -27.83
C ALA A 273 -28.12 -4.39 -28.64
N PHE A 274 -27.01 -3.86 -28.14
CA PHE A 274 -25.71 -4.14 -28.72
C PHE A 274 -25.34 -5.62 -28.54
N GLY A 275 -24.81 -6.27 -29.59
CA GLY A 275 -24.40 -7.66 -29.52
C GLY A 275 -23.25 -7.83 -28.52
N VAL A 276 -22.11 -7.21 -28.76
CA VAL A 276 -20.92 -7.33 -27.93
C VAL A 276 -20.20 -6.01 -27.77
N ILE A 277 -19.83 -5.70 -26.54
CA ILE A 277 -19.00 -4.53 -26.21
C ILE A 277 -17.69 -5.05 -25.59
N ARG A 278 -16.58 -4.74 -26.22
CA ARG A 278 -15.23 -4.96 -25.67
C ARG A 278 -14.62 -3.65 -25.21
N ILE A 279 -14.15 -3.61 -23.97
CA ILE A 279 -13.43 -2.47 -23.42
C ILE A 279 -11.95 -2.84 -23.37
N GLY A 280 -11.19 -2.33 -24.32
CA GLY A 280 -9.77 -2.64 -24.48
C GLY A 280 -8.87 -1.83 -23.55
N ARG A 281 -7.57 -2.07 -23.66
CA ARG A 281 -6.56 -1.39 -22.82
C ARG A 281 -6.62 0.13 -23.02
N GLY A 282 -6.76 0.89 -21.95
CA GLY A 282 -6.93 2.34 -21.96
C GLY A 282 -8.38 2.80 -22.15
N GLY A 283 -9.29 1.90 -22.52
CA GLY A 283 -10.71 2.17 -22.63
C GLY A 283 -11.38 2.19 -21.26
N VAL A 284 -12.33 3.12 -21.08
CA VAL A 284 -13.20 3.20 -19.90
C VAL A 284 -14.62 3.44 -20.40
N TRP A 285 -15.54 2.58 -20.02
CA TRP A 285 -16.96 2.83 -20.24
C TRP A 285 -17.66 3.12 -18.92
N SER A 286 -18.09 4.36 -18.74
CA SER A 286 -18.77 4.83 -17.54
C SER A 286 -20.28 4.95 -17.78
N LEU A 287 -21.08 4.24 -17.00
CA LEU A 287 -22.53 4.25 -17.07
C LEU A 287 -23.12 4.83 -15.78
N ASP A 288 -23.89 5.88 -15.93
CA ASP A 288 -24.73 6.50 -14.90
C ASP A 288 -26.25 6.28 -15.20
N THR A 289 -26.54 5.58 -16.26
CA THR A 289 -27.88 5.23 -16.72
C THR A 289 -27.90 3.77 -17.18
N ALA A 290 -29.08 3.26 -17.47
CA ALA A 290 -29.22 1.96 -18.10
C ALA A 290 -28.73 1.98 -19.55
N SER A 291 -28.03 0.95 -19.97
CA SER A 291 -27.66 0.68 -21.37
C SER A 291 -28.02 -0.76 -21.72
N ALA A 292 -27.94 -1.13 -23.00
CA ALA A 292 -28.28 -2.46 -23.47
C ALA A 292 -27.09 -3.09 -24.20
N ALA A 293 -26.77 -4.32 -23.86
CA ALA A 293 -25.75 -5.11 -24.54
C ALA A 293 -26.01 -6.60 -24.27
N GLN A 294 -25.71 -7.46 -25.25
CA GLN A 294 -25.82 -8.89 -25.04
C GLN A 294 -24.62 -9.43 -24.25
N TYR A 295 -23.44 -8.97 -24.58
CA TYR A 295 -22.21 -9.32 -23.88
C TYR A 295 -21.34 -8.08 -23.68
N VAL A 296 -20.70 -7.98 -22.51
CA VAL A 296 -19.73 -6.93 -22.21
C VAL A 296 -18.47 -7.55 -21.63
N VAL A 297 -17.31 -7.21 -22.16
CA VAL A 297 -16.06 -7.68 -21.62
C VAL A 297 -15.05 -6.53 -21.45
N ALA A 298 -14.60 -6.31 -20.22
CA ALA A 298 -13.45 -5.49 -19.92
C ALA A 298 -12.17 -6.30 -20.15
N ASP A 299 -11.55 -6.14 -21.33
CA ASP A 299 -10.34 -6.85 -21.74
C ASP A 299 -9.13 -5.91 -21.68
N GLY A 300 -8.63 -5.72 -20.49
CA GLY A 300 -7.58 -4.73 -20.19
C GLY A 300 -8.08 -3.30 -19.99
N GLY A 301 -9.38 -3.03 -20.20
CA GLY A 301 -10.05 -1.74 -19.94
C GLY A 301 -10.94 -1.77 -18.71
N THR A 302 -11.77 -0.75 -18.53
CA THR A 302 -12.62 -0.61 -17.34
C THR A 302 -14.08 -0.38 -17.71
N LEU A 303 -14.97 -1.24 -17.21
CA LEU A 303 -16.40 -0.99 -17.12
C LEU A 303 -16.68 -0.33 -15.76
N ARG A 304 -17.21 0.88 -15.76
CA ARG A 304 -17.56 1.62 -14.55
C ARG A 304 -19.08 1.80 -14.47
N LEU A 305 -19.69 1.22 -13.45
CA LEU A 305 -21.12 1.34 -13.20
C LEU A 305 -21.34 2.31 -12.05
N GLN A 306 -21.84 3.50 -12.38
CA GLN A 306 -22.14 4.57 -11.44
C GLN A 306 -23.57 4.42 -10.90
N GLN A 307 -24.01 5.32 -10.04
CA GLN A 307 -25.37 5.32 -9.52
C GLN A 307 -26.40 5.29 -10.68
N ASN A 308 -27.34 4.34 -10.63
CA ASN A 308 -28.32 4.02 -11.68
C ASN A 308 -27.72 3.40 -12.97
N GLY A 309 -26.41 3.18 -13.03
CA GLY A 309 -25.76 2.50 -14.15
C GLY A 309 -25.94 0.98 -14.06
N TRP A 310 -26.46 0.39 -15.13
CA TRP A 310 -26.58 -1.05 -15.29
C TRP A 310 -26.75 -1.44 -16.75
N ILE A 311 -26.57 -2.71 -17.08
CA ILE A 311 -26.65 -3.20 -18.45
C ILE A 311 -27.85 -4.14 -18.56
N HIS A 312 -28.75 -3.83 -19.47
CA HIS A 312 -29.90 -4.64 -19.84
C HIS A 312 -29.47 -5.78 -20.78
N HIS A 313 -30.20 -6.86 -20.75
CA HIS A 313 -30.05 -8.00 -21.67
C HIS A 313 -28.65 -8.64 -21.69
N ALA A 314 -27.77 -8.31 -20.74
CA ALA A 314 -26.47 -8.99 -20.71
C ALA A 314 -26.64 -10.46 -20.36
N GLU A 315 -26.29 -11.31 -21.28
CA GLU A 315 -26.14 -12.75 -21.03
C GLU A 315 -24.95 -12.97 -20.08
N ALA A 316 -23.85 -12.24 -20.32
CA ALA A 316 -22.73 -12.21 -19.40
C ALA A 316 -21.94 -10.88 -19.47
N ILE A 317 -21.33 -10.53 -18.34
CA ILE A 317 -20.38 -9.44 -18.19
C ILE A 317 -19.05 -10.05 -17.74
N GLY A 318 -17.96 -9.73 -18.43
CA GLY A 318 -16.64 -10.30 -18.14
C GLY A 318 -15.56 -9.26 -17.83
N ALA A 319 -14.53 -9.68 -17.07
CA ALA A 319 -13.29 -8.94 -16.92
C ALA A 319 -12.10 -9.88 -17.01
N ARG A 320 -11.04 -9.50 -17.76
CA ARG A 320 -9.84 -10.30 -17.92
C ARG A 320 -8.63 -9.47 -18.37
N ASN A 321 -7.43 -10.04 -18.34
CA ASN A 321 -6.19 -9.46 -18.90
C ASN A 321 -5.89 -8.04 -18.37
N GLY A 322 -6.13 -7.78 -17.09
CA GLY A 322 -6.03 -6.45 -16.47
C GLY A 322 -7.31 -5.63 -16.58
N GLY A 323 -8.38 -6.20 -17.14
CA GLY A 323 -9.69 -5.56 -17.21
C GLY A 323 -10.35 -5.42 -15.84
N ARG A 324 -11.15 -4.39 -15.66
CA ARG A 324 -11.82 -4.04 -14.40
C ARG A 324 -13.31 -3.84 -14.59
N ILE A 325 -14.09 -4.36 -13.66
CA ILE A 325 -15.47 -3.96 -13.44
C ILE A 325 -15.48 -3.17 -12.13
N GLU A 326 -15.79 -1.88 -12.23
CA GLU A 326 -15.78 -0.96 -11.10
C GLU A 326 -17.20 -0.51 -10.78
N LEU A 327 -17.67 -0.85 -9.59
CA LEU A 327 -18.98 -0.38 -9.11
C LEU A 327 -18.78 0.92 -8.34
N GLN A 328 -19.49 1.95 -8.74
CA GLN A 328 -19.61 3.24 -8.06
C GLN A 328 -21.09 3.52 -7.77
N GLN A 329 -21.67 2.76 -6.85
CA GLN A 329 -23.12 2.70 -6.55
C GLN A 329 -23.98 2.07 -7.66
N GLY A 330 -23.38 1.51 -8.69
CA GLY A 330 -24.09 0.80 -9.75
C GLY A 330 -24.47 -0.63 -9.38
N ALA A 331 -25.14 -1.31 -10.31
CA ALA A 331 -25.63 -2.66 -10.11
C ALA A 331 -25.20 -3.62 -11.22
N LEU A 332 -24.68 -4.79 -10.84
CA LEU A 332 -24.54 -5.93 -11.75
C LEU A 332 -25.78 -6.82 -11.64
N ARG A 333 -26.52 -6.93 -12.75
CA ARG A 333 -27.77 -7.71 -12.83
C ARG A 333 -27.69 -8.96 -13.70
N SER A 334 -26.52 -9.20 -14.28
CA SER A 334 -26.26 -10.31 -15.19
C SER A 334 -25.15 -11.20 -14.67
N LEU A 335 -25.11 -12.45 -15.13
CA LEU A 335 -23.98 -13.34 -14.85
C LEU A 335 -22.67 -12.59 -15.09
N THR A 336 -21.81 -12.58 -14.10
CA THR A 336 -20.53 -11.91 -14.21
C THR A 336 -19.40 -12.92 -14.03
N VAL A 337 -18.45 -12.92 -14.96
CA VAL A 337 -17.31 -13.84 -14.96
C VAL A 337 -16.01 -13.03 -14.90
N VAL A 338 -15.23 -13.24 -13.87
CA VAL A 338 -13.93 -12.59 -13.70
C VAL A 338 -12.83 -13.63 -13.92
N GLU A 339 -12.12 -13.48 -15.03
CA GLU A 339 -11.07 -14.40 -15.47
C GLU A 339 -9.68 -13.90 -15.05
N ARG A 340 -8.65 -14.63 -15.40
CA ARG A 340 -7.25 -14.34 -15.08
C ARG A 340 -6.85 -12.88 -15.37
N GLY A 341 -6.38 -12.19 -14.35
CA GLY A 341 -6.01 -10.78 -14.39
C GLY A 341 -7.19 -9.82 -14.41
N GLY A 342 -8.44 -10.31 -14.44
CA GLY A 342 -9.63 -9.48 -14.29
C GLY A 342 -9.90 -9.12 -12.83
N VAL A 343 -10.56 -7.98 -12.60
CA VAL A 343 -10.91 -7.48 -11.26
C VAL A 343 -12.33 -6.97 -11.23
N LEU A 344 -13.13 -7.46 -10.27
CA LEU A 344 -14.40 -6.85 -9.87
C LEU A 344 -14.19 -6.10 -8.55
N THR A 345 -14.49 -4.81 -8.52
CA THR A 345 -14.21 -3.95 -7.36
C THR A 345 -15.25 -2.85 -7.18
N GLY A 346 -15.14 -2.12 -6.08
CA GLY A 346 -15.95 -0.94 -5.80
C GLY A 346 -17.05 -1.15 -4.77
N HIS A 347 -18.09 -0.32 -4.83
CA HIS A 347 -19.25 -0.32 -3.95
C HIS A 347 -20.54 -0.21 -4.77
N GLY A 348 -21.49 -1.07 -4.47
CA GLY A 348 -22.74 -1.17 -5.24
C GLY A 348 -23.42 -2.52 -4.98
N SER A 349 -24.30 -2.95 -5.90
CA SER A 349 -25.07 -4.18 -5.70
C SER A 349 -24.76 -5.24 -6.75
N LEU A 350 -24.72 -6.50 -6.30
CA LEU A 350 -24.65 -7.68 -7.14
C LEU A 350 -26.01 -8.38 -7.09
N ASN A 351 -26.70 -8.34 -8.18
CA ASN A 351 -28.04 -8.92 -8.32
C ASN A 351 -28.05 -10.13 -9.27
N ALA A 352 -26.89 -10.76 -9.47
CA ALA A 352 -26.72 -11.96 -10.30
C ALA A 352 -25.61 -12.83 -9.72
N THR A 353 -25.47 -14.06 -10.21
CA THR A 353 -24.35 -14.94 -9.87
C THR A 353 -23.04 -14.37 -10.42
N ILE A 354 -22.00 -14.45 -9.61
CA ILE A 354 -20.65 -13.97 -9.91
C ILE A 354 -19.69 -15.16 -9.86
N ASP A 355 -19.03 -15.45 -10.94
CA ASP A 355 -17.98 -16.47 -11.02
C ASP A 355 -16.61 -15.81 -11.09
N ILE A 356 -15.79 -16.02 -10.08
CA ILE A 356 -14.39 -15.61 -10.06
C ILE A 356 -13.56 -16.84 -10.39
N ASN A 357 -12.98 -16.86 -11.58
CA ASN A 357 -12.18 -17.96 -12.08
C ASN A 357 -10.72 -17.86 -11.62
N GLU A 358 -9.90 -18.86 -11.95
CA GLU A 358 -8.47 -18.89 -11.65
C GLU A 358 -7.76 -17.59 -12.07
N GLY A 359 -7.08 -16.94 -11.13
CA GLY A 359 -6.36 -15.69 -11.37
C GLY A 359 -7.26 -14.45 -11.52
N GLY A 360 -8.57 -14.58 -11.40
CA GLY A 360 -9.53 -13.48 -11.26
C GLY A 360 -9.59 -12.98 -9.82
N THR A 361 -9.97 -11.72 -9.63
CA THR A 361 -10.02 -11.10 -8.30
C THR A 361 -11.35 -10.41 -8.04
N LEU A 362 -11.96 -10.68 -6.88
CA LEU A 362 -13.01 -9.88 -6.29
C LEU A 362 -12.40 -8.98 -5.20
N ALA A 363 -12.51 -7.66 -5.35
CA ALA A 363 -11.98 -6.68 -4.40
C ALA A 363 -13.09 -5.72 -3.93
N PRO A 364 -13.98 -6.17 -3.02
CA PRO A 364 -15.14 -5.39 -2.61
C PRO A 364 -14.74 -4.23 -1.69
N SER A 365 -15.43 -3.12 -1.84
CA SER A 365 -15.26 -1.95 -0.98
C SER A 365 -16.59 -1.37 -0.45
N GLY A 366 -17.62 -2.18 -0.36
CA GLY A 366 -18.98 -1.86 0.00
C GLY A 366 -19.96 -2.50 -0.98
N ILE A 367 -19.64 -3.71 -1.45
CA ILE A 367 -20.50 -4.49 -2.34
C ILE A 367 -21.56 -5.20 -1.51
N VAL A 368 -22.79 -5.13 -1.97
CA VAL A 368 -23.93 -5.84 -1.40
C VAL A 368 -24.38 -6.92 -2.40
N MET A 369 -24.31 -8.17 -2.01
CA MET A 369 -24.83 -9.30 -2.79
C MET A 369 -26.27 -9.60 -2.39
N ARG A 370 -27.18 -9.47 -3.34
CA ARG A 370 -28.61 -9.70 -3.14
C ARG A 370 -29.02 -11.08 -3.67
N PRO A 371 -29.82 -11.83 -2.93
CA PRO A 371 -30.23 -13.19 -3.33
C PRO A 371 -31.18 -13.17 -4.53
N TYR A 372 -32.00 -12.11 -4.69
CA TYR A 372 -32.91 -11.91 -5.83
C TYR A 372 -33.03 -10.43 -6.19
N SER A 373 -33.41 -10.14 -7.43
CA SER A 373 -33.96 -8.83 -7.78
C SER A 373 -35.48 -8.81 -7.47
N LEU A 374 -35.95 -7.71 -6.92
CA LEU A 374 -37.40 -7.49 -6.70
C LEU A 374 -38.20 -7.66 -8.00
N GLU A 375 -37.57 -7.44 -9.16
CA GLU A 375 -38.16 -7.60 -10.48
C GLU A 375 -38.47 -9.07 -10.85
N ALA A 376 -37.74 -10.02 -10.26
CA ALA A 376 -38.02 -11.46 -10.45
C ALA A 376 -39.26 -11.97 -9.70
N LEU A 377 -39.81 -11.13 -8.84
CA LEU A 377 -40.99 -11.48 -8.01
C LEU A 377 -42.26 -10.79 -8.47
N ALA A 378 -42.27 -10.24 -9.70
CA ALA A 378 -43.51 -9.73 -10.27
C ALA A 378 -44.59 -10.85 -10.36
N PRO A 379 -45.86 -10.54 -10.08
CA PRO A 379 -46.91 -11.53 -10.11
C PRO A 379 -46.99 -12.19 -11.49
N GLY A 380 -46.69 -13.46 -11.58
CA GLY A 380 -46.65 -14.25 -12.82
C GLY A 380 -45.42 -15.12 -13.03
N GLY A 381 -44.43 -15.06 -12.15
CA GLY A 381 -43.25 -15.96 -12.22
C GLY A 381 -43.56 -17.33 -11.61
N ASP A 382 -43.86 -18.32 -12.44
CA ASP A 382 -44.35 -19.64 -12.01
C ASP A 382 -43.35 -20.53 -11.25
N ASP A 383 -42.11 -20.12 -11.09
CA ASP A 383 -41.06 -21.02 -10.58
C ASP A 383 -40.78 -20.95 -9.07
N VAL A 384 -41.44 -20.07 -8.34
CA VAL A 384 -41.09 -19.84 -6.92
C VAL A 384 -42.00 -20.59 -5.94
N PHE A 385 -43.13 -21.14 -6.41
CA PHE A 385 -44.15 -21.64 -5.52
C PHE A 385 -44.46 -23.12 -5.75
N THR A 386 -43.68 -23.99 -5.12
CA THR A 386 -44.12 -25.36 -4.84
C THR A 386 -44.56 -25.48 -3.37
N SER A 387 -45.57 -26.27 -3.16
CA SER A 387 -46.39 -26.46 -1.97
C SER A 387 -45.72 -26.87 -0.65
N GLU A 388 -44.51 -26.41 -0.37
CA GLU A 388 -43.85 -26.74 0.89
C GLU A 388 -43.74 -25.50 1.82
N ARG A 389 -44.27 -25.62 3.01
CA ARG A 389 -44.23 -24.61 4.02
C ARG A 389 -42.79 -24.31 4.41
N PHE A 390 -42.27 -23.09 4.15
CA PHE A 390 -40.95 -22.59 4.46
C PHE A 390 -39.79 -23.39 3.82
N ARG A 391 -39.37 -22.99 2.65
CA ARG A 391 -38.08 -23.44 2.11
C ARG A 391 -36.99 -22.40 2.38
N ILE A 392 -35.91 -22.85 3.01
CA ILE A 392 -34.65 -22.11 3.00
C ILE A 392 -33.94 -22.48 1.70
N GLY A 393 -33.85 -21.52 0.78
CA GLY A 393 -33.18 -21.67 -0.50
C GLY A 393 -31.86 -20.97 -0.56
N LYS A 394 -30.99 -21.42 -1.45
CA LYS A 394 -29.79 -20.70 -1.85
C LYS A 394 -30.16 -19.87 -3.06
N GLY A 395 -30.12 -18.52 -2.93
CA GLY A 395 -30.56 -17.63 -3.99
C GLY A 395 -29.50 -17.44 -5.06
N ARG A 396 -28.41 -16.76 -4.74
CA ARG A 396 -27.33 -16.44 -5.66
C ARG A 396 -25.98 -16.66 -5.04
N TYR A 397 -24.98 -16.90 -5.89
CA TYR A 397 -23.63 -17.25 -5.48
C TYR A 397 -22.61 -16.25 -5.94
N ILE A 398 -21.65 -15.97 -5.06
CA ILE A 398 -20.32 -15.53 -5.45
C ILE A 398 -19.45 -16.80 -5.39
N ASN A 399 -19.09 -17.32 -6.55
CA ASN A 399 -18.29 -18.52 -6.65
C ASN A 399 -16.82 -18.18 -6.80
N LEU A 400 -16.04 -18.35 -5.77
CA LEU A 400 -14.59 -18.31 -5.85
C LEU A 400 -14.11 -19.69 -6.28
N LYS A 401 -13.77 -19.84 -7.57
CA LYS A 401 -13.24 -21.08 -8.13
C LYS A 401 -11.81 -21.32 -7.68
N ASP A 402 -11.25 -22.48 -8.02
CA ASP A 402 -9.86 -22.80 -7.75
C ASP A 402 -8.91 -21.75 -8.32
N GLY A 403 -7.98 -21.26 -7.49
CA GLY A 403 -7.04 -20.20 -7.86
C GLY A 403 -7.64 -18.79 -7.97
N ALA A 404 -8.92 -18.61 -7.68
CA ALA A 404 -9.55 -17.29 -7.57
C ALA A 404 -9.05 -16.51 -6.34
N ASN A 405 -9.13 -15.19 -6.39
CA ASN A 405 -8.71 -14.33 -5.29
C ASN A 405 -9.85 -13.46 -4.77
N LEU A 406 -10.03 -13.40 -3.45
CA LEU A 406 -10.83 -12.42 -2.75
C LEU A 406 -9.89 -11.44 -2.04
N ALA A 407 -9.91 -10.18 -2.41
CA ALA A 407 -9.02 -9.17 -1.87
C ALA A 407 -9.78 -8.13 -1.04
N PHE A 408 -9.41 -7.95 0.22
CA PHE A 408 -9.95 -6.90 1.07
C PHE A 408 -8.90 -5.83 1.32
N GLN A 409 -9.29 -4.58 1.17
CA GLN A 409 -8.53 -3.46 1.70
C GLN A 409 -8.89 -3.27 3.17
N VAL A 410 -7.88 -3.35 4.03
CA VAL A 410 -7.99 -3.09 5.46
C VAL A 410 -7.48 -1.68 5.73
N ASP A 411 -8.38 -0.81 6.16
CA ASP A 411 -8.15 0.62 6.39
C ASP A 411 -8.43 0.96 7.85
N SER A 412 -7.66 1.84 8.44
CA SER A 412 -7.83 2.29 9.83
C SER A 412 -9.18 2.97 10.10
N GLN A 413 -9.92 3.35 9.07
CA GLN A 413 -11.18 4.09 9.19
C GLN A 413 -12.43 3.30 8.82
N ARG A 414 -12.29 2.07 8.31
CA ARG A 414 -13.43 1.32 7.78
C ARG A 414 -14.18 0.55 8.87
N THR A 415 -15.43 0.95 9.11
CA THR A 415 -16.36 0.27 10.03
C THR A 415 -17.50 -0.47 9.32
N ALA A 416 -17.86 -0.06 8.09
CA ALA A 416 -18.84 -0.73 7.27
C ALA A 416 -18.27 -1.98 6.59
N PRO A 417 -19.08 -3.04 6.37
CA PRO A 417 -18.60 -4.24 5.69
C PRO A 417 -18.12 -3.95 4.27
N ALA A 418 -17.02 -4.59 3.89
CA ALA A 418 -16.55 -4.51 2.52
C ALA A 418 -17.43 -5.33 1.57
N LEU A 419 -17.91 -6.48 2.03
CA LEU A 419 -18.88 -7.34 1.35
C LEU A 419 -20.05 -7.60 2.29
N THR A 420 -21.27 -7.34 1.81
CA THR A 420 -22.51 -7.67 2.53
C THR A 420 -23.24 -8.77 1.78
N LEU A 421 -23.64 -9.81 2.49
CA LEU A 421 -24.46 -10.89 1.97
C LEU A 421 -25.88 -10.74 2.51
N GLU A 422 -26.84 -10.57 1.62
CA GLU A 422 -28.25 -10.36 2.01
C GLU A 422 -29.03 -11.65 2.09
N GLU A 423 -30.00 -11.65 2.99
CA GLU A 423 -31.06 -12.65 3.10
C GLU A 423 -32.38 -11.99 2.75
N ALA A 424 -33.06 -12.51 1.76
CA ALA A 424 -34.42 -12.09 1.41
C ALA A 424 -35.44 -13.05 1.98
N ARG A 425 -36.47 -12.52 2.62
CA ARG A 425 -37.56 -13.26 3.25
C ARG A 425 -38.88 -12.87 2.62
N TYR A 426 -39.57 -13.84 2.05
CA TYR A 426 -40.81 -13.64 1.35
C TYR A 426 -41.88 -14.46 2.06
N PHE A 427 -43.01 -13.83 2.29
CA PHE A 427 -44.18 -14.49 2.83
C PHE A 427 -45.37 -14.19 1.92
N LEU A 428 -46.00 -15.23 1.43
CA LEU A 428 -47.24 -15.14 0.66
C LEU A 428 -48.39 -15.79 1.40
N VAL A 429 -49.52 -15.16 1.35
CA VAL A 429 -50.79 -15.73 1.80
C VAL A 429 -51.64 -16.03 0.57
N GLU A 430 -51.88 -17.29 0.31
CA GLU A 430 -52.78 -17.72 -0.77
C GLU A 430 -54.08 -18.22 -0.21
N GLU A 431 -55.19 -17.63 -0.68
CA GLU A 431 -56.56 -18.09 -0.35
C GLU A 431 -56.90 -19.34 -1.19
N ASP A 432 -57.08 -20.47 -0.53
CA ASP A 432 -57.63 -21.64 -1.22
C ASP A 432 -59.12 -21.35 -1.51
N ARG A 433 -59.43 -20.95 -2.73
CA ARG A 433 -60.79 -20.64 -3.17
C ARG A 433 -61.77 -21.78 -3.06
N ARG A 434 -61.29 -23.02 -2.80
CA ARG A 434 -62.16 -24.19 -2.64
C ARG A 434 -62.57 -24.43 -1.18
N SER A 435 -61.70 -24.17 -0.25
CA SER A 435 -61.91 -24.41 1.17
C SER A 435 -62.16 -23.09 1.97
N GLY A 436 -61.82 -21.96 1.44
CA GLY A 436 -61.83 -20.68 2.15
C GLY A 436 -60.65 -20.55 3.12
N ASP A 437 -59.73 -21.50 3.11
CA ASP A 437 -58.55 -21.51 3.98
C ASP A 437 -57.40 -20.67 3.38
N TYR A 438 -56.60 -20.09 4.24
CA TYR A 438 -55.42 -19.33 3.83
C TYR A 438 -54.17 -20.17 4.06
N ASN A 439 -53.43 -20.44 3.03
CA ASN A 439 -52.12 -21.08 3.10
C ASN A 439 -51.00 -20.03 3.15
N LEU A 440 -50.14 -20.21 4.13
CA LEU A 440 -48.98 -19.34 4.28
C LEU A 440 -47.76 -20.04 3.71
N TYR A 441 -47.15 -19.44 2.73
CA TYR A 441 -45.89 -19.85 2.13
C TYR A 441 -44.78 -18.86 2.49
N GLY A 442 -43.66 -19.37 3.02
CA GLY A 442 -42.49 -18.55 3.28
C GLY A 442 -41.28 -19.11 2.57
N ASN A 443 -40.52 -18.25 1.95
CA ASN A 443 -39.26 -18.59 1.36
C ASN A 443 -38.14 -17.67 1.88
N ILE A 444 -37.02 -18.26 2.30
CA ILE A 444 -35.81 -17.55 2.74
C ILE A 444 -34.72 -17.88 1.75
N ASN A 445 -34.28 -16.88 1.02
CA ASN A 445 -33.17 -16.99 0.09
C ASN A 445 -31.96 -16.23 0.59
N ARG A 446 -30.80 -16.82 0.52
CA ARG A 446 -29.54 -16.25 0.96
C ARG A 446 -28.59 -16.07 -0.20
N ALA A 447 -27.90 -14.92 -0.23
CA ALA A 447 -26.71 -14.77 -1.01
C ALA A 447 -25.59 -15.63 -0.40
N VAL A 448 -24.87 -16.39 -1.21
CA VAL A 448 -23.86 -17.35 -0.70
C VAL A 448 -22.51 -17.02 -1.31
N LEU A 449 -21.48 -16.93 -0.46
CA LEU A 449 -20.08 -16.93 -0.85
C LEU A 449 -19.56 -18.38 -0.84
N SER A 450 -19.36 -18.96 -2.00
CA SER A 450 -18.81 -20.31 -2.18
C SER A 450 -17.32 -20.25 -2.46
N ILE A 451 -16.53 -20.95 -1.66
CA ILE A 451 -15.08 -20.89 -1.65
C ILE A 451 -14.50 -22.26 -2.03
N ALA A 452 -13.85 -22.34 -3.19
CA ALA A 452 -13.13 -23.55 -3.59
C ALA A 452 -11.84 -23.75 -2.75
N PRO A 453 -11.34 -24.99 -2.63
CA PRO A 453 -10.23 -25.30 -1.73
C PRO A 453 -8.92 -24.55 -2.01
N SER A 454 -8.64 -24.18 -3.27
CA SER A 454 -7.44 -23.43 -3.63
C SER A 454 -7.69 -21.94 -3.87
N ALA A 455 -8.88 -21.45 -3.54
CA ALA A 455 -9.17 -20.02 -3.57
C ALA A 455 -8.31 -19.28 -2.53
N ARG A 456 -7.88 -18.06 -2.88
CA ARG A 456 -6.96 -17.25 -2.10
C ARG A 456 -7.69 -16.09 -1.44
N LEU A 457 -7.22 -15.69 -0.27
CA LEU A 457 -7.64 -14.46 0.38
C LEU A 457 -6.45 -13.51 0.48
N THR A 458 -6.58 -12.33 -0.08
CA THR A 458 -5.58 -11.26 0.02
C THR A 458 -6.09 -10.19 0.97
N LEU A 459 -5.28 -9.83 1.98
CA LEU A 459 -5.53 -8.72 2.88
C LEU A 459 -4.54 -7.61 2.56
N ASP A 460 -4.98 -6.60 1.85
CA ASP A 460 -4.20 -5.39 1.56
C ASP A 460 -4.39 -4.39 2.70
N VAL A 461 -3.46 -4.42 3.66
CA VAL A 461 -3.50 -3.54 4.82
C VAL A 461 -2.76 -2.25 4.48
N LYS A 462 -3.50 -1.14 4.38
CA LYS A 462 -2.89 0.16 4.14
C LYS A 462 -2.01 0.57 5.31
N GLN A 463 -0.84 1.10 5.00
CA GLN A 463 0.07 1.65 6.01
C GLN A 463 -0.55 2.90 6.64
N ALA A 464 -1.19 2.68 7.79
CA ALA A 464 -1.85 3.70 8.60
C ALA A 464 -1.79 3.29 10.06
N PHE A 465 -2.13 4.18 10.96
CA PHE A 465 -2.22 3.85 12.38
C PHE A 465 -3.52 3.09 12.67
N PHE A 466 -3.39 1.89 13.24
CA PHE A 466 -4.49 1.05 13.73
C PHE A 466 -4.51 1.05 15.26
N PRO A 467 -5.45 1.73 15.90
CA PRO A 467 -5.62 1.68 17.35
C PRO A 467 -5.95 0.27 17.84
N ALA A 468 -5.53 -0.06 19.05
CA ALA A 468 -5.88 -1.32 19.68
C ALA A 468 -7.40 -1.50 19.78
N GLY A 469 -7.88 -2.69 19.44
CA GLY A 469 -9.28 -3.03 19.46
C GLY A 469 -10.09 -2.47 18.28
N GLN A 470 -9.47 -1.77 17.32
CA GLN A 470 -10.17 -1.32 16.14
C GLN A 470 -10.63 -2.50 15.30
N GLN A 471 -11.89 -2.47 14.92
CA GLN A 471 -12.51 -3.51 14.12
C GLN A 471 -12.63 -3.08 12.65
N ASN A 472 -12.27 -3.98 11.75
CA ASN A 472 -12.47 -3.84 10.32
C ASN A 472 -13.45 -4.91 9.85
N HIS A 473 -14.59 -4.49 9.34
CA HIS A 473 -15.67 -5.36 8.91
C HIS A 473 -15.38 -5.87 7.50
N LEU A 474 -15.02 -7.12 7.33
CA LEU A 474 -14.74 -7.73 6.04
C LEU A 474 -16.04 -8.20 5.36
N VAL A 475 -16.80 -9.06 6.02
CA VAL A 475 -18.06 -9.60 5.50
C VAL A 475 -19.15 -9.39 6.53
N GLY A 476 -20.25 -8.79 6.11
CA GLY A 476 -21.44 -8.60 6.91
C GLY A 476 -22.64 -9.36 6.34
N THR A 477 -23.64 -9.62 7.18
CA THR A 477 -24.92 -10.18 6.75
C THR A 477 -26.05 -9.24 7.13
N GLN A 478 -27.04 -9.13 6.26
CA GLN A 478 -28.24 -8.33 6.55
C GLN A 478 -29.49 -8.95 5.93
N VAL A 479 -30.64 -8.58 6.47
CA VAL A 479 -31.93 -8.92 5.87
C VAL A 479 -32.35 -7.78 4.95
N ASP A 480 -32.72 -8.09 3.72
CA ASP A 480 -33.34 -7.12 2.82
C ASP A 480 -34.75 -6.82 3.35
N SER A 481 -34.87 -5.71 4.07
CA SER A 481 -36.14 -5.26 4.64
C SER A 481 -37.12 -4.77 3.59
N SER A 482 -36.65 -4.41 2.38
CA SER A 482 -37.51 -3.98 1.29
C SER A 482 -38.31 -5.13 0.69
N ALA A 483 -37.83 -6.36 0.86
CA ALA A 483 -38.49 -7.58 0.42
C ALA A 483 -39.51 -8.12 1.44
N LEU A 484 -39.55 -7.60 2.64
CA LEU A 484 -40.57 -7.89 3.64
C LEU A 484 -41.89 -7.22 3.24
N GLN A 485 -42.52 -7.69 2.18
CA GLN A 485 -43.93 -7.45 1.96
C GLN A 485 -44.69 -8.32 2.97
N LEU A 486 -44.86 -7.81 4.16
CA LEU A 486 -45.88 -8.34 5.05
C LEU A 486 -47.20 -8.12 4.32
N PRO A 487 -47.99 -9.17 4.05
CA PRO A 487 -49.35 -8.95 3.63
C PRO A 487 -50.00 -8.06 4.69
N VAL A 488 -50.48 -6.91 4.30
CA VAL A 488 -51.35 -6.07 5.13
C VAL A 488 -52.71 -6.78 5.18
N ALA A 489 -52.72 -8.01 5.67
CA ALA A 489 -53.93 -8.58 6.18
C ALA A 489 -54.03 -8.07 7.61
N PRO A 490 -55.06 -7.29 7.96
CA PRO A 490 -55.31 -7.02 9.34
C PRO A 490 -55.35 -8.38 10.03
N CYS A 491 -54.74 -8.49 11.22
CA CYS A 491 -55.11 -9.54 12.15
C CYS A 491 -56.63 -9.51 12.18
N GLY A 492 -57.27 -10.38 11.43
CA GLY A 492 -58.72 -10.37 11.27
C GLY A 492 -59.40 -10.41 12.63
N PRO A 493 -60.63 -10.03 12.71
CA PRO A 493 -61.36 -10.00 13.95
C PRO A 493 -61.24 -11.33 14.63
N SER A 494 -61.05 -11.31 15.87
CA SER A 494 -60.61 -12.26 16.88
C SER A 494 -61.13 -13.73 16.85
N ASN A 495 -61.68 -14.22 15.75
CA ASN A 495 -62.34 -15.50 15.70
C ASN A 495 -61.85 -16.47 14.60
N GLY A 496 -60.78 -16.13 13.90
CA GLY A 496 -60.20 -17.03 12.91
C GLY A 496 -58.98 -17.79 13.49
N GLU A 497 -58.93 -19.09 13.23
CA GLU A 497 -57.89 -20.02 13.68
C GLU A 497 -56.43 -19.55 13.37
N TYR A 498 -56.26 -18.58 12.48
CA TYR A 498 -54.96 -18.02 12.02
C TYR A 498 -54.58 -16.66 12.61
N ALA A 499 -55.51 -15.93 13.27
CA ALA A 499 -55.22 -14.64 13.88
C ALA A 499 -54.19 -14.71 15.01
N GLY A 500 -54.05 -15.86 15.63
CA GLY A 500 -53.10 -16.10 16.70
C GLY A 500 -51.70 -16.55 16.28
N LEU A 501 -51.54 -17.08 15.09
CA LEU A 501 -50.22 -17.60 14.63
C LEU A 501 -49.30 -16.51 14.11
N TRP A 502 -49.84 -15.53 13.43
CA TRP A 502 -49.04 -14.41 12.88
C TRP A 502 -48.64 -13.40 13.93
N CYS A 503 -49.52 -13.09 14.84
CA CYS A 503 -49.23 -12.11 15.88
C CYS A 503 -48.35 -12.63 17.03
N ARG A 504 -48.17 -13.95 17.12
CA ARG A 504 -47.44 -14.58 18.23
C ARG A 504 -46.04 -15.08 17.93
N THR A 505 -45.63 -15.26 16.68
CA THR A 505 -44.39 -15.97 16.39
C THR A 505 -43.35 -15.11 15.68
N ALA A 506 -43.69 -13.96 15.12
CA ALA A 506 -42.75 -13.07 14.48
C ALA A 506 -42.74 -11.74 15.20
N THR A 507 -41.86 -11.59 16.16
CA THR A 507 -41.50 -10.26 16.63
C THR A 507 -40.74 -9.53 15.52
N PRO A 508 -40.95 -8.21 15.35
CA PRO A 508 -40.16 -7.43 14.40
C PRO A 508 -38.63 -7.70 14.47
N ASP A 509 -38.13 -7.94 15.67
CA ASP A 509 -36.71 -8.22 15.92
C ASP A 509 -36.24 -9.56 15.33
N THR A 510 -37.10 -10.59 15.28
CA THR A 510 -36.74 -11.89 14.69
C THR A 510 -36.78 -11.88 13.16
N LEU A 511 -37.59 -11.00 12.58
CA LEU A 511 -37.70 -10.84 11.13
C LEU A 511 -36.57 -9.96 10.54
N THR A 512 -36.03 -9.07 11.34
CA THR A 512 -34.97 -8.14 10.92
C THR A 512 -33.57 -8.63 11.21
N ARG A 513 -33.42 -9.66 12.06
CA ARG A 513 -32.09 -10.20 12.39
C ARG A 513 -31.62 -11.22 11.34
N ALA A 514 -30.54 -10.92 10.66
CA ALA A 514 -29.91 -11.85 9.71
C ALA A 514 -29.42 -13.12 10.41
N ALA A 515 -29.39 -14.24 9.66
CA ALA A 515 -28.77 -15.47 10.12
C ALA A 515 -27.26 -15.26 10.36
N PRO A 516 -26.61 -16.16 11.11
CA PRO A 516 -25.16 -16.11 11.31
C PRO A 516 -24.39 -16.10 9.99
N VAL A 517 -23.26 -15.41 9.95
CA VAL A 517 -22.43 -15.30 8.74
C VAL A 517 -21.98 -16.66 8.22
N SER A 518 -21.85 -17.66 9.09
CA SER A 518 -21.55 -19.06 8.72
C SER A 518 -22.57 -19.68 7.77
N ASP A 519 -23.82 -19.24 7.79
CA ASP A 519 -24.88 -19.74 6.92
C ASP A 519 -24.81 -19.18 5.49
N PHE A 520 -23.99 -18.16 5.29
CA PHE A 520 -23.77 -17.46 4.00
C PHE A 520 -22.43 -17.80 3.35
N ILE A 521 -21.57 -18.55 4.02
CA ILE A 521 -20.25 -18.91 3.52
C ILE A 521 -20.14 -20.43 3.40
N GLU A 522 -19.85 -20.92 2.19
CA GLU A 522 -19.53 -22.32 1.90
C GLU A 522 -18.05 -22.48 1.56
N GLY A 523 -17.38 -23.40 2.22
CA GLY A 523 -15.94 -23.62 2.05
C GLY A 523 -15.08 -22.78 3.01
N ARG A 524 -13.78 -22.84 2.82
CA ARG A 524 -12.80 -22.17 3.67
C ARG A 524 -11.58 -21.73 2.86
N PHE A 525 -11.03 -20.54 3.18
CA PHE A 525 -9.75 -20.14 2.64
C PHE A 525 -8.62 -20.92 3.31
N GLN A 526 -7.84 -21.62 2.53
CA GLN A 526 -6.65 -22.32 3.03
C GLN A 526 -5.39 -21.45 2.92
N TYR A 527 -5.42 -20.42 2.09
CA TYR A 527 -4.27 -19.56 1.81
C TYR A 527 -4.64 -18.09 1.99
N VAL A 528 -3.82 -17.39 2.79
CA VAL A 528 -3.88 -15.94 2.94
C VAL A 528 -2.61 -15.37 2.33
N GLU A 529 -2.76 -14.58 1.29
CA GLU A 529 -1.63 -13.82 0.74
C GLU A 529 -1.58 -12.45 1.43
N ARG A 530 -0.39 -12.08 1.85
CA ARG A 530 -0.08 -10.72 2.27
C ARG A 530 0.28 -9.91 1.03
N SER A 531 -0.01 -8.62 1.06
CA SER A 531 0.45 -7.71 0.02
C SER A 531 1.97 -7.86 -0.19
N GLY A 532 2.37 -8.59 -1.26
CA GLY A 532 3.77 -8.76 -1.68
C GLY A 532 4.57 -9.89 -1.06
N GLU A 533 4.04 -10.70 -0.14
CA GLU A 533 4.76 -11.84 0.45
C GLU A 533 3.91 -13.12 0.44
N ALA A 534 4.52 -14.25 0.08
CA ALA A 534 3.89 -15.57 0.21
C ALA A 534 3.64 -15.87 1.71
N GLY A 535 2.39 -15.86 2.11
CA GLY A 535 1.98 -16.11 3.50
C GLY A 535 1.89 -17.59 3.81
N SER A 536 2.16 -17.97 5.04
CA SER A 536 1.79 -19.27 5.59
C SER A 536 0.26 -19.42 5.63
N ALA A 537 -0.22 -20.65 5.43
CA ALA A 537 -1.64 -20.96 5.51
C ALA A 537 -2.22 -20.54 6.89
N VAL A 538 -3.20 -19.66 6.87
CA VAL A 538 -3.96 -19.27 8.04
C VAL A 538 -5.43 -19.44 7.71
N ASP A 539 -6.13 -20.28 8.47
CA ASP A 539 -7.60 -20.39 8.35
C ASP A 539 -8.24 -19.13 8.96
N LEU A 540 -8.49 -18.13 8.14
CA LEU A 540 -9.16 -16.90 8.57
C LEU A 540 -10.64 -17.09 8.92
N THR A 541 -11.21 -18.25 8.63
CA THR A 541 -12.57 -18.58 9.07
C THR A 541 -12.56 -19.20 10.47
N ALA A 542 -11.38 -19.55 11.01
CA ALA A 542 -11.27 -20.04 12.38
C ALA A 542 -11.29 -18.87 13.38
N PRO A 543 -12.22 -18.84 14.33
CA PRO A 543 -12.22 -17.82 15.38
C PRO A 543 -10.90 -17.80 16.14
N GLY A 544 -10.33 -16.60 16.33
CA GLY A 544 -9.07 -16.40 17.03
C GLY A 544 -7.82 -16.56 16.16
N ALA A 545 -7.94 -16.83 14.86
CA ALA A 545 -6.79 -16.83 13.96
C ALA A 545 -6.08 -15.46 13.96
N VAL A 546 -4.74 -15.47 14.00
CA VAL A 546 -3.91 -14.26 14.06
C VAL A 546 -3.24 -14.04 12.71
N PHE A 547 -3.42 -12.87 12.16
CA PHE A 547 -2.79 -12.42 10.92
C PHE A 547 -1.85 -11.25 11.21
N ARG A 548 -0.67 -11.23 10.59
CA ARG A 548 0.26 -10.09 10.59
C ARG A 548 0.39 -9.52 9.18
N PRO A 549 0.26 -8.19 8.98
CA PRO A 549 0.35 -7.60 7.64
C PRO A 549 1.74 -7.69 7.03
N ARG A 550 2.79 -7.72 7.87
CA ARG A 550 4.17 -8.02 7.48
C ARG A 550 4.76 -9.05 8.44
N HIS A 551 5.72 -9.83 7.94
CA HIS A 551 6.46 -10.75 8.80
C HIS A 551 7.07 -9.97 9.95
N ASN A 552 6.96 -10.50 11.16
CA ASN A 552 7.56 -9.92 12.38
C ASN A 552 7.13 -8.45 12.71
N SER A 553 6.02 -7.94 12.15
CA SER A 553 5.52 -6.59 12.47
C SER A 553 4.93 -6.48 13.88
N LEU A 554 4.87 -5.24 14.42
CA LEU A 554 4.21 -4.98 15.71
C LEU A 554 2.69 -5.13 15.63
N LEU A 555 2.11 -4.85 14.46
CA LEU A 555 0.69 -4.98 14.22
C LEU A 555 0.33 -6.43 13.93
N SER A 556 -0.68 -6.92 14.60
CA SER A 556 -1.38 -8.16 14.26
C SER A 556 -2.88 -7.93 14.28
N PHE A 557 -3.61 -8.76 13.56
CA PHE A 557 -5.06 -8.79 13.57
C PHE A 557 -5.54 -10.13 14.08
N THR A 558 -6.59 -10.11 14.88
CA THR A 558 -7.33 -11.32 15.27
C THR A 558 -8.62 -11.40 14.48
N VAL A 559 -8.91 -12.56 13.93
CA VAL A 559 -10.17 -12.84 13.24
C VAL A 559 -11.25 -13.12 14.27
N ASN A 560 -12.32 -12.36 14.22
CA ASN A 560 -13.49 -12.53 15.05
C ASN A 560 -14.72 -12.77 14.18
N GLN A 561 -15.42 -13.85 14.45
CA GLN A 561 -16.71 -14.14 13.84
C GLN A 561 -17.80 -13.83 14.87
N THR A 562 -18.61 -12.83 14.57
CA THR A 562 -19.82 -12.52 15.34
C THR A 562 -21.04 -13.02 14.58
N GLY A 563 -22.21 -13.09 15.21
CA GLY A 563 -23.43 -13.59 14.56
C GLY A 563 -23.72 -12.95 13.20
N SER A 564 -23.37 -11.66 13.01
CA SER A 564 -23.69 -10.89 11.79
C SER A 564 -22.49 -10.58 10.92
N GLY A 565 -21.27 -11.05 11.22
CA GLY A 565 -20.14 -10.69 10.39
C GLY A 565 -18.81 -11.32 10.74
N LEU A 566 -17.87 -11.15 9.79
CA LEU A 566 -16.46 -11.49 9.89
C LEU A 566 -15.65 -10.21 10.07
N TRP A 567 -14.89 -10.13 11.16
CA TRP A 567 -14.15 -8.94 11.55
C TRP A 567 -12.68 -9.23 11.75
N LEU A 568 -11.84 -8.22 11.46
CA LEU A 568 -10.46 -8.18 11.91
C LEU A 568 -10.34 -7.15 13.04
N THR A 569 -9.83 -7.59 14.19
CA THR A 569 -9.51 -6.70 15.31
C THR A 569 -8.02 -6.42 15.35
N ALA A 570 -7.64 -5.16 15.32
CA ALA A 570 -6.26 -4.73 15.35
C ALA A 570 -5.67 -4.86 16.77
N ASN A 571 -4.49 -5.45 16.85
CA ASN A 571 -3.72 -5.64 18.08
C ASN A 571 -2.28 -5.14 17.87
N PRO A 572 -2.03 -3.84 18.00
CA PRO A 572 -0.68 -3.30 18.00
C PRO A 572 0.00 -3.61 19.34
N SER A 573 1.28 -3.94 19.32
CA SER A 573 2.09 -4.27 20.48
C SER A 573 3.30 -3.34 20.55
N PHE A 574 3.18 -2.21 21.26
CA PHE A 574 4.28 -1.28 21.56
C PHE A 574 4.93 -1.53 22.93
N ASP A 575 4.44 -2.51 23.68
CA ASP A 575 4.84 -2.83 25.05
C ASP A 575 6.06 -3.77 25.13
N ASP A 576 6.64 -4.13 24.01
CA ASP A 576 7.84 -4.97 23.96
C ASP A 576 9.06 -4.16 24.38
N THR A 577 9.42 -4.29 25.69
CA THR A 577 10.54 -3.60 26.30
C THR A 577 11.89 -3.96 25.72
N HIS A 578 12.00 -5.15 25.10
CA HIS A 578 13.24 -5.60 24.45
C HIS A 578 13.51 -4.90 23.13
N LEU A 579 12.46 -4.45 22.43
CA LEU A 579 12.59 -3.76 21.14
C LEU A 579 13.06 -2.31 21.27
N PHE A 580 12.58 -1.60 22.27
CA PHE A 580 12.80 -0.15 22.42
C PHE A 580 13.94 0.19 23.40
N GLY A 581 14.67 -0.80 23.90
CA GLY A 581 15.77 -0.64 24.83
C GLY A 581 15.35 -0.70 26.29
N ASN A 582 16.31 -0.99 27.18
CA ASN A 582 16.12 -1.42 28.56
C ASN A 582 15.09 -0.60 29.36
N ALA A 583 14.05 -1.29 29.77
CA ALA A 583 13.01 -0.79 30.68
C ALA A 583 13.44 -0.79 32.17
N ALA A 584 14.74 -0.82 32.47
CA ALA A 584 15.22 -0.82 33.85
C ALA A 584 14.88 0.46 34.66
N SER A 585 14.32 1.47 33.98
CA SER A 585 14.01 2.79 34.59
C SER A 585 12.54 3.23 34.52
N GLY A 586 11.63 2.44 33.99
CA GLY A 586 10.20 2.80 33.91
C GLY A 586 9.82 3.87 32.87
N ASP A 587 10.76 4.63 32.34
CA ASP A 587 10.54 5.76 31.41
C ASP A 587 11.01 5.42 30.00
N GLY A 588 10.56 4.25 29.49
CA GLY A 588 11.00 3.75 28.21
C GLY A 588 10.20 4.31 27.02
N LEU A 589 10.86 4.39 25.87
CA LEU A 589 10.24 4.76 24.59
C LEU A 589 8.98 3.95 24.29
N GLY A 590 9.01 2.62 24.55
CA GLY A 590 7.87 1.72 24.34
C GLY A 590 6.64 2.14 25.14
N ILE A 591 6.80 2.55 26.41
CA ILE A 591 5.72 3.04 27.26
C ILE A 591 5.10 4.31 26.68
N ALA A 592 5.94 5.28 26.25
CA ALA A 592 5.48 6.50 25.62
C ALA A 592 4.68 6.26 24.34
N LEU A 593 5.16 5.32 23.49
CA LEU A 593 4.46 4.92 22.27
C LEU A 593 3.14 4.20 22.59
N GLN A 594 3.13 3.31 23.58
CA GLN A 594 1.93 2.63 24.03
C GLN A 594 0.87 3.62 24.56
N GLN A 595 1.31 4.64 25.33
CA GLN A 595 0.42 5.69 25.81
C GLN A 595 -0.13 6.54 24.65
N ALA A 596 0.72 6.94 23.69
CA ALA A 596 0.29 7.67 22.51
C ALA A 596 -0.73 6.88 21.68
N ALA A 597 -0.50 5.57 21.53
CA ALA A 597 -1.42 4.68 20.85
C ALA A 597 -2.76 4.54 21.58
N ALA A 598 -2.74 4.38 22.90
CA ALA A 598 -3.94 4.27 23.75
C ALA A 598 -4.76 5.56 23.75
N GLN A 599 -4.12 6.71 23.78
CA GLN A 599 -4.76 8.02 23.72
C GLN A 599 -5.23 8.40 22.31
N ARG A 600 -4.92 7.60 21.29
CA ARG A 600 -5.22 7.88 19.88
C ARG A 600 -4.74 9.26 19.43
N THR A 601 -3.53 9.63 19.86
CA THR A 601 -2.94 10.95 19.58
C THR A 601 -2.78 11.12 18.06
N SER A 602 -3.62 11.93 17.46
CA SER A 602 -3.70 12.09 15.99
C SER A 602 -2.40 12.64 15.40
N SER A 603 -1.68 13.51 16.14
CA SER A 603 -0.37 14.04 15.74
C SER A 603 0.73 12.99 15.67
N MET A 604 0.57 11.84 16.36
CA MET A 604 1.50 10.72 16.38
C MET A 604 1.15 9.62 15.36
N SER A 605 0.03 9.75 14.66
CA SER A 605 -0.49 8.68 13.77
C SER A 605 0.51 8.26 12.68
N GLY A 606 1.29 9.19 12.15
CA GLY A 606 2.33 8.89 11.15
C GLY A 606 3.45 8.02 11.73
N LEU A 607 3.97 8.37 12.90
CA LEU A 607 5.01 7.59 13.59
C LEU A 607 4.49 6.21 14.01
N LEU A 608 3.33 6.18 14.68
CA LEU A 608 2.73 4.93 15.16
C LEU A 608 2.39 4.00 14.00
N GLY A 609 1.86 4.56 12.90
CA GLY A 609 1.58 3.80 11.69
C GLY A 609 2.86 3.21 11.07
N ALA A 610 3.92 3.99 10.93
CA ALA A 610 5.20 3.50 10.41
C ALA A 610 5.78 2.36 11.27
N LEU A 611 5.79 2.53 12.58
CA LEU A 611 6.33 1.53 13.51
C LEU A 611 5.48 0.24 13.56
N GLN A 612 4.17 0.33 13.42
CA GLN A 612 3.28 -0.84 13.41
C GLN A 612 3.60 -1.81 12.26
N PHE A 613 4.05 -1.28 11.12
CA PHE A 613 4.37 -2.08 9.94
C PHE A 613 5.86 -2.40 9.82
N ALA A 614 6.72 -1.79 10.63
CA ALA A 614 8.14 -2.05 10.61
C ALA A 614 8.47 -3.45 11.14
N ASP A 615 9.54 -4.03 10.62
CA ASP A 615 10.12 -5.26 11.16
C ASP A 615 10.68 -5.00 12.57
N ARG A 616 10.45 -5.91 13.50
CA ARG A 616 10.94 -5.80 14.88
C ARG A 616 12.46 -5.71 14.96
N ASP A 617 13.17 -6.40 14.08
CA ASP A 617 14.63 -6.34 14.06
C ASP A 617 15.14 -4.97 13.59
N ASP A 618 14.44 -4.34 12.63
CA ASP A 618 14.73 -2.98 12.21
C ASP A 618 14.46 -1.97 13.34
N ILE A 619 13.35 -2.11 14.04
CA ILE A 619 13.05 -1.28 15.21
C ILE A 619 14.12 -1.43 16.28
N ALA A 620 14.53 -2.66 16.60
CA ALA A 620 15.57 -2.93 17.60
C ALA A 620 16.90 -2.29 17.21
N ARG A 621 17.31 -2.40 15.92
CA ARG A 621 18.52 -1.74 15.42
C ARG A 621 18.45 -0.22 15.49
N GLN A 622 17.27 0.36 15.29
CA GLN A 622 17.05 1.81 15.28
C GLN A 622 16.56 2.37 16.64
N ALA A 623 16.49 1.54 17.68
CA ALA A 623 15.98 1.96 18.99
C ALA A 623 16.75 3.15 19.57
N GLY A 624 18.08 3.18 19.46
CA GLY A 624 18.90 4.31 19.88
C GLY A 624 18.65 5.59 19.08
N ALA A 625 18.47 5.43 17.76
CA ALA A 625 18.08 6.55 16.90
C ALA A 625 16.67 7.06 17.27
N LEU A 626 15.69 6.18 17.48
CA LEU A 626 14.35 6.57 17.92
C LEU A 626 14.34 7.31 19.27
N ARG A 627 15.15 6.88 20.23
CA ARG A 627 15.31 7.54 21.53
C ARG A 627 16.08 8.87 21.46
N GLY A 628 16.95 9.05 20.44
CA GLY A 628 17.82 10.22 20.33
C GLY A 628 19.09 10.11 21.16
N ASP A 629 19.61 8.90 21.39
CA ASP A 629 20.81 8.62 22.19
C ASP A 629 22.05 9.39 21.67
N GLY A 630 22.10 9.71 20.38
CA GLY A 630 23.17 10.50 19.77
C GLY A 630 23.32 11.90 20.36
N HIS A 631 22.25 12.54 20.80
CA HIS A 631 22.29 13.84 21.47
C HIS A 631 22.93 13.73 22.87
N ALA A 632 22.65 12.65 23.58
CA ALA A 632 23.27 12.40 24.88
C ALA A 632 24.76 12.07 24.71
N SER A 633 25.13 11.29 23.71
CA SER A 633 26.53 10.96 23.39
C SER A 633 27.34 12.21 22.99
N LEU A 634 26.73 13.15 22.27
CA LEU A 634 27.35 14.41 21.88
C LEU A 634 27.73 15.26 23.11
N ARG A 635 26.92 15.22 24.19
CA ARG A 635 27.24 15.89 25.46
C ARG A 635 28.55 15.43 26.08
N LEU A 636 28.86 14.13 26.00
CA LEU A 636 30.16 13.61 26.44
C LEU A 636 31.30 14.12 25.55
N ALA A 637 31.06 14.20 24.24
CA ALA A 637 32.02 14.74 23.28
C ALA A 637 32.27 16.27 23.50
N ASP A 638 31.27 17.05 23.94
CA ASP A 638 31.43 18.44 24.34
C ASP A 638 32.50 18.59 25.44
N SER A 639 32.49 17.71 26.44
CA SER A 639 33.51 17.70 27.51
C SER A 639 34.92 17.42 26.96
N ALA A 640 35.03 16.54 25.94
CA ALA A 640 36.30 16.27 25.25
C ALA A 640 36.79 17.48 24.42
N LEU A 641 35.87 18.23 23.80
CA LEU A 641 36.20 19.48 23.08
C LEU A 641 36.72 20.54 24.04
N VAL A 642 36.02 20.83 25.15
CA VAL A 642 36.41 21.78 26.19
C VAL A 642 37.73 21.36 26.82
N GLY A 643 37.90 20.05 27.14
CA GLY A 643 39.15 19.50 27.64
C GLY A 643 40.31 19.67 26.67
N SER A 644 40.09 19.51 25.36
CA SER A 644 41.13 19.70 24.32
C SER A 644 41.63 21.13 24.28
N ILE A 645 40.71 22.11 24.34
CA ILE A 645 41.09 23.54 24.43
C ILE A 645 41.87 23.81 25.71
N GLY A 646 41.40 23.32 26.87
CA GLY A 646 42.08 23.45 28.15
C GLY A 646 43.51 22.84 28.16
N ASN A 647 43.69 21.70 27.52
CA ASN A 647 44.98 21.06 27.37
C ASN A 647 45.97 21.88 26.56
N VAL A 648 45.54 22.67 25.54
CA VAL A 648 46.41 23.56 24.78
C VAL A 648 46.99 24.66 25.69
N VAL A 649 46.18 25.26 26.53
CA VAL A 649 46.60 26.26 27.48
C VAL A 649 47.54 25.68 28.52
N GLN A 650 47.25 24.51 29.05
CA GLN A 650 48.10 23.79 29.99
C GLN A 650 49.46 23.43 29.40
N GLN A 651 49.52 23.00 28.12
CA GLN A 651 50.79 22.72 27.44
C GLN A 651 51.57 24.04 27.16
N HIS A 652 50.90 25.19 26.90
CA HIS A 652 51.57 26.46 26.83
C HIS A 652 52.20 26.86 28.19
N GLN A 653 51.43 26.77 29.30
CA GLN A 653 51.92 27.05 30.64
C GLN A 653 53.13 26.13 30.98
N ALA A 654 53.06 24.81 30.68
CA ALA A 654 54.16 23.86 30.90
C ALA A 654 55.42 24.18 30.07
N ALA A 655 55.25 24.63 28.82
CA ALA A 655 56.35 24.99 27.95
C ALA A 655 57.03 26.32 28.45
N SER A 656 56.25 27.26 28.86
CA SER A 656 56.71 28.56 29.41
C SER A 656 57.55 28.35 30.68
N ARG A 657 57.11 27.42 31.60
CA ARG A 657 57.85 27.09 32.83
C ARG A 657 59.13 26.34 32.54
N SER A 658 59.24 25.59 31.43
CA SER A 658 60.45 24.79 31.12
C SER A 658 61.55 25.57 30.36
N GLY A 659 61.45 26.88 30.26
CA GLY A 659 62.48 27.79 29.69
C GLY A 659 62.36 28.11 28.20
N GLY A 660 61.14 28.11 27.71
CA GLY A 660 60.88 28.42 26.31
C GLY A 660 60.30 29.83 26.11
N ASP A 661 61.07 30.87 26.38
CA ASP A 661 60.61 32.25 26.07
C ASP A 661 61.28 32.78 24.79
N ALA A 662 60.48 33.37 23.94
CA ALA A 662 60.95 33.98 22.71
C ALA A 662 60.14 35.17 22.23
N ASP A 663 60.89 36.18 21.83
CA ASP A 663 60.42 37.49 21.36
C ASP A 663 59.99 37.42 19.87
N GLY A 664 58.75 37.67 19.53
CA GLY A 664 58.20 38.30 18.31
C GLY A 664 58.04 37.50 17.01
N LEU A 665 56.83 37.02 16.65
CA LEU A 665 56.43 36.87 15.24
C LEU A 665 54.87 36.90 15.05
N ALA A 666 54.26 37.99 15.37
CA ALA A 666 52.85 38.26 15.12
C ALA A 666 52.51 38.20 13.63
N ALA A 667 53.40 38.61 12.74
CA ALA A 667 53.14 38.63 11.28
C ALA A 667 53.13 37.21 10.61
N GLN A 668 53.99 36.29 11.07
CA GLN A 668 54.09 34.95 10.48
C GLN A 668 53.04 33.97 11.03
N ALA A 669 52.64 34.14 12.28
CA ALA A 669 51.55 33.43 12.87
C ALA A 669 50.21 33.73 12.20
N ALA A 670 49.99 34.96 11.73
CA ALA A 670 48.83 35.36 10.97
C ALA A 670 48.75 34.66 9.58
N GLN A 671 49.87 34.47 8.93
CA GLN A 671 49.94 33.75 7.64
C GLN A 671 49.70 32.21 7.81
N THR A 672 50.18 31.62 8.89
CA THR A 672 49.96 30.20 9.17
C THR A 672 48.51 29.93 9.59
N ALA A 673 47.92 30.85 10.38
CA ALA A 673 46.52 30.80 10.78
C ALA A 673 45.57 30.98 9.57
N SER A 674 45.93 31.83 8.59
CA SER A 674 45.11 32.01 7.37
C SER A 674 45.15 30.79 6.47
N ALA A 675 46.27 30.06 6.37
CA ALA A 675 46.40 28.82 5.61
C ALA A 675 45.60 27.66 6.24
N GLN A 676 45.59 27.58 7.57
CA GLN A 676 44.79 26.55 8.28
C GLN A 676 43.30 26.88 8.28
N SER A 677 42.94 28.14 8.33
CA SER A 677 41.56 28.61 8.25
C SER A 677 40.96 28.43 6.85
N ALA A 678 41.75 28.42 5.80
CA ALA A 678 41.30 28.06 4.44
C ALA A 678 40.87 26.58 4.34
N MET A 679 41.40 25.70 5.21
CA MET A 679 40.97 24.31 5.28
C MET A 679 39.68 24.07 6.11
N THR A 680 39.36 24.99 7.03
CA THR A 680 38.18 24.86 7.92
C THR A 680 36.96 25.67 7.48
N GLY A 681 37.08 26.57 6.53
CA GLY A 681 35.95 27.36 5.98
C GLY A 681 35.38 28.41 6.95
N ASN A 682 36.07 28.75 8.04
CA ASN A 682 35.50 29.59 9.10
C ASN A 682 35.82 31.11 8.89
N ARG A 683 34.88 31.85 8.25
CA ARG A 683 34.99 33.30 7.97
C ARG A 683 35.12 34.18 9.24
N LEU A 684 34.53 33.76 10.36
CA LEU A 684 34.55 34.50 11.60
C LEU A 684 35.96 34.55 12.21
N PHE A 685 36.68 33.45 12.07
CA PHE A 685 38.08 33.36 12.55
C PHE A 685 39.02 34.29 11.82
N ASN A 686 38.89 34.42 10.51
CA ASN A 686 39.72 35.35 9.71
C ASN A 686 39.49 36.82 10.11
N GLN A 687 38.27 37.23 10.48
CA GLN A 687 37.97 38.56 10.96
C GLN A 687 38.55 38.82 12.35
N LEU A 688 38.45 37.86 13.26
CA LEU A 688 38.96 37.98 14.62
C LEU A 688 40.51 38.05 14.65
N ALA A 689 41.14 37.21 13.86
CA ALA A 689 42.61 37.18 13.73
C ALA A 689 43.15 38.52 13.17
N MET A 690 42.47 39.10 12.18
CA MET A 690 42.87 40.39 11.59
C MET A 690 42.70 41.57 12.56
N HIS A 691 41.74 41.57 13.47
CA HIS A 691 41.55 42.64 14.46
C HIS A 691 42.47 42.53 15.69
N LEU A 692 42.92 41.30 16.04
CA LEU A 692 43.80 41.05 17.19
C LEU A 692 45.32 41.30 16.84
N VAL A 693 45.66 41.24 15.56
CA VAL A 693 47.07 41.33 15.07
C VAL A 693 47.41 42.70 14.46
N ALA A 694 46.49 43.67 14.49
CA ALA A 694 46.82 45.03 14.07
C ALA A 694 47.92 45.64 14.99
N PRO A 695 49.06 46.08 14.46
CA PRO A 695 50.11 46.67 15.29
C PRO A 695 49.61 47.98 15.93
N ALA A 696 49.64 48.01 17.27
CA ALA A 696 49.63 49.30 17.94
C ALA A 696 50.92 50.05 17.53
N ASP A 697 50.79 51.22 17.02
CA ASP A 697 51.96 52.08 16.63
C ASP A 697 52.99 52.09 17.75
N ALA A 698 54.20 51.58 17.45
CA ALA A 698 55.32 51.57 18.35
C ALA A 698 55.90 52.98 18.42
N GLY A 699 55.42 53.77 19.35
CA GLY A 699 56.12 54.98 19.77
C GLY A 699 57.39 54.56 20.49
N SER A 700 58.49 55.03 19.99
CA SER A 700 59.84 54.89 20.53
C SER A 700 59.98 55.41 21.97
N ASP A 701 60.84 54.70 22.74
CA ASP A 701 61.38 55.02 24.07
C ASP A 701 60.63 54.46 25.29
N ALA A 702 61.02 53.24 25.62
CA ALA A 702 61.00 52.78 27.02
C ALA A 702 62.07 51.68 27.16
N GLY A 703 63.11 52.07 27.90
CA GLY A 703 64.21 51.12 28.25
C GLY A 703 63.67 49.90 29.05
N ASP A 704 64.33 48.82 28.87
CA ASP A 704 64.38 47.51 29.60
C ASP A 704 63.18 46.96 30.35
N ALA A 705 62.04 47.67 30.41
CA ALA A 705 60.79 47.21 31.01
C ALA A 705 59.88 46.40 30.07
N GLY A 706 60.29 46.20 28.81
CA GLY A 706 59.48 45.60 27.76
C GLY A 706 59.61 44.06 27.58
N ARG A 707 60.56 43.42 28.29
CA ARG A 707 60.85 41.99 28.05
C ARG A 707 59.93 40.97 28.78
N ASN A 708 58.93 41.43 29.45
CA ASN A 708 58.08 40.60 30.29
C ASN A 708 56.73 40.19 29.66
N ARG A 709 56.50 40.46 28.38
CA ARG A 709 55.24 40.21 27.72
C ARG A 709 55.50 39.18 26.56
N SER A 710 54.55 38.25 26.38
CA SER A 710 54.56 37.29 25.27
C SER A 710 53.23 37.19 24.63
N PHE A 711 53.24 36.97 23.31
CA PHE A 711 52.07 36.45 22.55
C PHE A 711 52.37 35.04 22.06
N TRP A 712 51.32 34.19 22.03
CA TRP A 712 51.45 32.84 21.56
C TRP A 712 50.24 32.41 20.75
N ALA A 713 50.44 31.45 19.86
CA ALA A 713 49.42 30.84 19.09
C ALA A 713 49.68 29.35 19.03
N ARG A 714 48.65 28.53 19.21
CA ARG A 714 48.69 27.08 19.09
C ARG A 714 47.54 26.53 18.27
N GLY A 715 47.84 25.84 17.15
CA GLY A 715 46.91 24.98 16.46
C GLY A 715 46.89 23.59 17.05
N PHE A 716 45.72 22.95 17.09
CA PHE A 716 45.58 21.59 17.59
C PHE A 716 44.57 20.79 16.77
N GLY A 717 44.80 19.47 16.72
CA GLY A 717 43.87 18.50 16.15
C GLY A 717 43.87 17.24 16.97
N SER A 718 42.68 16.68 17.21
CA SER A 718 42.56 15.38 17.90
C SER A 718 41.47 14.56 17.31
N HIS A 719 41.62 13.22 17.45
CA HIS A 719 40.61 12.23 17.10
C HIS A 719 40.34 11.38 18.33
N GLY A 720 39.06 11.13 18.60
CA GLY A 720 38.63 10.30 19.71
C GLY A 720 37.44 9.43 19.35
N ARG A 721 37.28 8.41 20.20
CA ARG A 721 36.19 7.46 20.08
C ARG A 721 35.61 7.17 21.47
N ILE A 722 34.31 7.16 21.56
CA ILE A 722 33.55 6.63 22.70
C ILE A 722 32.96 5.31 22.22
N GLU A 723 33.26 4.22 22.92
CA GLU A 723 32.82 2.88 22.57
C GLU A 723 31.31 2.72 22.88
N GLY A 724 30.59 1.87 22.10
CA GLY A 724 29.20 1.58 22.37
C GLY A 724 29.02 0.80 23.65
N ASP A 725 27.94 1.04 24.39
CA ASP A 725 27.63 0.37 25.64
C ASP A 725 26.12 0.27 25.83
N ALA A 726 25.66 -0.89 26.38
CA ALA A 726 24.28 -1.14 26.82
C ALA A 726 23.18 -0.76 25.78
N GLY A 727 23.42 -1.01 24.49
CA GLY A 727 22.48 -0.73 23.39
C GLY A 727 22.55 0.73 22.91
N VAL A 728 23.52 1.52 23.37
CA VAL A 728 23.86 2.83 22.85
C VAL A 728 25.03 2.70 21.88
N ALA A 729 24.87 3.20 20.67
CA ALA A 729 25.90 3.12 19.64
C ALA A 729 27.14 3.94 20.00
N GLY A 730 28.33 3.49 19.59
CA GLY A 730 29.57 4.26 19.79
C GLY A 730 29.55 5.57 19.00
N LEU A 731 30.39 6.54 19.45
CA LEU A 731 30.55 7.85 18.82
C LEU A 731 32.04 8.14 18.55
N SER A 732 32.39 8.48 17.33
CA SER A 732 33.70 9.04 16.98
C SER A 732 33.62 10.53 16.85
N HIS A 733 34.70 11.24 17.23
CA HIS A 733 34.81 12.70 17.08
C HIS A 733 36.18 13.12 16.58
N THR A 734 36.18 14.17 15.80
CA THR A 734 37.41 14.83 15.34
C THR A 734 37.31 16.30 15.70
N ILE A 735 38.32 16.79 16.39
CA ILE A 735 38.40 18.16 16.91
C ILE A 735 39.55 18.86 16.24
N GLY A 736 39.37 20.09 15.79
CA GLY A 736 40.42 20.96 15.28
C GLY A 736 40.20 22.39 15.71
N GLY A 737 41.29 23.10 16.02
CA GLY A 737 41.13 24.49 16.47
C GLY A 737 42.45 25.23 16.63
N ILE A 738 42.33 26.46 17.05
CA ILE A 738 43.43 27.34 17.37
C ILE A 738 43.15 28.09 18.69
N VAL A 739 44.20 28.25 19.46
CA VAL A 739 44.20 29.07 20.67
C VAL A 739 45.25 30.18 20.53
N LEU A 740 44.85 31.41 20.76
CA LEU A 740 45.66 32.61 20.84
C LEU A 740 45.73 33.05 22.28
N GLY A 741 46.91 33.50 22.74
CA GLY A 741 47.02 34.01 24.09
C GLY A 741 48.11 35.08 24.24
N ALA A 742 47.99 35.80 25.30
CA ALA A 742 48.98 36.79 25.74
C ALA A 742 49.21 36.61 27.24
N ASP A 743 50.43 36.71 27.67
CA ASP A 743 50.81 36.69 29.07
C ASP A 743 51.87 37.72 29.40
N THR A 744 51.97 38.01 30.69
CA THR A 744 52.96 38.97 31.25
C THR A 744 53.55 38.34 32.52
N ARG A 745 54.85 38.61 32.73
CA ARG A 745 55.53 38.18 33.93
C ARG A 745 55.65 39.32 34.90
N LEU A 746 55.42 39.01 36.14
CA LEU A 746 55.40 39.88 37.30
C LEU A 746 56.29 39.29 38.41
N ALA A 747 56.71 40.19 39.38
CA ALA A 747 57.47 39.76 40.57
C ALA A 747 58.73 38.98 40.23
N ASP A 748 59.62 39.59 39.49
CA ASP A 748 60.92 39.02 39.07
C ASP A 748 60.80 37.68 38.37
N ASP A 749 59.83 37.59 37.42
CA ASP A 749 59.51 36.44 36.58
C ASP A 749 58.92 35.23 37.33
N ARG A 750 58.47 35.46 38.62
CA ARG A 750 57.86 34.37 39.42
C ARG A 750 56.37 34.13 39.19
N VAL A 751 55.67 35.15 38.76
CA VAL A 751 54.22 35.07 38.48
C VAL A 751 53.95 35.40 37.05
N THR A 752 53.35 34.48 36.32
CA THR A 752 52.86 34.67 34.94
C THR A 752 51.33 34.81 35.00
N LEU A 753 50.82 35.90 34.50
CA LEU A 753 49.38 36.10 34.28
C LEU A 753 49.10 36.11 32.78
N GLY A 754 48.08 35.33 32.34
CA GLY A 754 47.73 35.25 30.91
C GLY A 754 46.24 35.17 30.66
N VAL A 755 45.89 35.56 29.45
CA VAL A 755 44.55 35.43 28.87
C VAL A 755 44.64 34.69 27.57
N SER A 756 43.58 33.97 27.20
CA SER A 756 43.51 33.23 25.93
C SER A 756 42.15 33.30 25.32
N LEU A 757 42.12 33.24 24.01
CA LEU A 757 40.92 33.09 23.17
C LEU A 757 41.12 31.87 22.29
N ALA A 758 40.07 31.06 22.13
CA ALA A 758 40.10 29.92 21.23
C ALA A 758 38.86 29.83 20.32
N ALA A 759 39.09 29.29 19.14
CA ALA A 759 38.03 28.83 18.24
C ALA A 759 38.33 27.41 17.83
N ALA A 760 37.34 26.55 17.94
CA ALA A 760 37.47 25.14 17.59
C ALA A 760 36.18 24.61 16.95
N ASP A 761 36.35 23.63 16.09
CA ASP A 761 35.28 22.88 15.48
C ASP A 761 35.44 21.40 15.86
N MET A 762 34.32 20.77 16.12
CA MET A 762 34.25 19.31 16.34
C MET A 762 33.20 18.70 15.42
N SER A 763 33.55 17.67 14.67
CA SER A 763 32.59 16.86 13.95
C SER A 763 32.49 15.46 14.60
N THR A 764 31.26 14.99 14.72
CA THR A 764 30.96 13.70 15.36
C THR A 764 30.14 12.82 14.45
N ARG A 765 30.33 11.51 14.59
CA ARG A 765 29.55 10.50 13.87
C ARG A 765 29.37 9.27 14.74
N SER A 766 28.12 8.78 14.81
CA SER A 766 27.85 7.49 15.46
C SER A 766 28.41 6.33 14.64
N SER A 767 28.61 5.18 15.28
CA SER A 767 28.96 3.92 14.61
C SER A 767 27.88 3.50 13.62
N GLU A 768 28.21 2.57 12.72
CA GLU A 768 27.33 2.11 11.64
C GLU A 768 25.92 1.76 12.13
N GLY A 769 24.92 2.20 11.36
CA GLY A 769 23.49 1.92 11.58
C GLY A 769 22.79 2.80 12.61
N ALA A 770 23.51 3.64 13.36
CA ALA A 770 22.88 4.49 14.41
C ALA A 770 22.45 5.88 13.94
N GLY A 771 22.72 6.24 12.70
CA GLY A 771 22.15 7.39 11.98
C GLY A 771 22.31 8.78 12.62
N PHE A 772 23.37 9.03 13.44
CA PHE A 772 23.59 10.32 14.08
C PHE A 772 24.90 10.97 13.66
N SER A 773 24.89 12.28 13.42
CA SER A 773 26.07 13.13 13.23
C SER A 773 25.82 14.51 13.84
N GLY A 774 26.89 15.16 14.28
CA GLY A 774 26.82 16.50 14.83
C GLY A 774 28.08 17.30 14.57
N ASP A 775 27.92 18.56 14.26
CA ASP A 775 29.00 19.55 14.16
C ASP A 775 28.84 20.52 15.32
N VAL A 776 29.92 20.78 16.06
CA VAL A 776 29.96 21.70 17.20
C VAL A 776 31.02 22.74 16.97
N ARG A 777 30.65 24.02 17.11
CA ARG A 777 31.57 25.15 17.09
C ARG A 777 31.73 25.71 18.47
N ALA A 778 32.96 25.85 18.90
CA ALA A 778 33.33 26.39 20.19
C ALA A 778 34.04 27.74 20.06
N LEU A 779 33.59 28.74 20.84
CA LEU A 779 34.32 29.97 21.11
C LEU A 779 34.63 30.00 22.59
N ASP A 780 35.89 30.23 22.91
CA ASP A 780 36.37 30.11 24.27
C ASP A 780 37.23 31.30 24.69
N ILE A 781 37.04 31.75 25.92
CA ILE A 781 37.83 32.78 26.58
C ILE A 781 38.27 32.28 27.95
N GLY A 782 39.56 32.52 28.30
CA GLY A 782 40.04 32.11 29.61
C GLY A 782 41.17 32.96 30.13
N GLY A 783 41.38 32.88 31.44
CA GLY A 783 42.53 33.43 32.12
C GLY A 783 43.30 32.33 32.84
N TYR A 784 44.58 32.51 32.96
CA TYR A 784 45.47 31.61 33.69
C TYR A 784 46.54 32.33 34.46
N VAL A 785 47.06 31.61 35.49
CA VAL A 785 48.13 32.08 36.33
C VAL A 785 49.13 30.94 36.64
N ASP A 786 50.40 31.24 36.58
CA ASP A 786 51.48 30.36 37.10
C ASP A 786 52.25 31.13 38.17
N ALA A 787 52.42 30.51 39.33
CA ALA A 787 53.25 31.03 40.42
C ALA A 787 54.41 30.06 40.70
N LEU A 788 55.65 30.52 40.41
CA LEU A 788 56.88 29.78 40.62
C LEU A 788 57.45 30.08 42.00
N TYR A 789 57.87 29.04 42.69
CA TYR A 789 58.58 29.18 43.95
C TYR A 789 59.80 28.22 43.97
N SER A 790 60.65 28.30 45.00
CA SER A 790 62.00 27.69 45.07
C SER A 790 61.99 26.15 44.88
N ARG A 791 60.87 25.46 45.11
CA ARG A 791 60.80 24.00 45.04
C ARG A 791 59.66 23.50 44.14
N GLY A 792 59.04 24.36 43.29
CA GLY A 792 57.93 23.96 42.44
C GLY A 792 57.12 25.11 41.86
N TYR A 793 55.87 24.80 41.54
CA TYR A 793 54.89 25.80 41.00
C TYR A 793 53.46 25.47 41.40
N LEU A 794 52.65 26.51 41.39
CA LEU A 794 51.20 26.40 41.38
C LEU A 794 50.65 27.02 40.08
N SER A 795 49.86 26.25 39.35
CA SER A 795 49.21 26.66 38.08
C SER A 795 47.70 26.60 38.22
N ALA A 796 47.01 27.65 37.74
CA ALA A 796 45.58 27.62 37.68
C ALA A 796 45.06 28.27 36.37
N ALA A 797 43.94 27.81 35.90
CA ALA A 797 43.24 28.39 34.72
C ALA A 797 41.72 28.29 34.92
N VAL A 798 41.01 29.30 34.43
CA VAL A 798 39.54 29.35 34.40
C VAL A 798 39.14 29.79 32.99
N ARG A 799 38.12 29.10 32.41
CA ARG A 799 37.70 29.27 31.03
C ARG A 799 36.19 29.25 30.94
N TYR A 800 35.67 30.01 29.96
CA TYR A 800 34.29 29.98 29.52
C TYR A 800 34.22 29.66 28.04
N THR A 801 33.40 28.68 27.67
CA THR A 801 33.25 28.19 26.29
C THR A 801 31.79 28.29 25.85
N ASP A 802 31.48 28.97 24.74
CA ASP A 802 30.19 28.98 24.06
C ASP A 802 30.21 27.85 23.02
N LEU A 803 29.25 26.93 23.06
CA LEU A 803 29.14 25.76 22.22
C LEU A 803 27.88 25.85 21.34
N ARG A 804 28.04 25.76 20.04
CA ARG A 804 26.92 25.79 19.06
C ARG A 804 26.88 24.50 18.26
N HIS A 805 25.74 23.84 18.34
CA HIS A 805 25.50 22.52 17.76
C HIS A 805 24.65 22.60 16.51
N ASP A 806 25.00 21.81 15.49
CA ASP A 806 24.17 21.50 14.31
C ASP A 806 24.16 19.99 14.16
N THR A 807 23.02 19.35 14.48
CA THR A 807 22.91 17.90 14.55
C THR A 807 21.97 17.37 13.48
N ARG A 808 22.24 16.14 13.04
CA ARG A 808 21.42 15.40 12.11
C ARG A 808 21.22 13.99 12.64
N ARG A 809 19.96 13.52 12.66
CA ARG A 809 19.58 12.17 13.00
C ARG A 809 18.77 11.58 11.85
N SER A 810 18.99 10.33 11.49
CA SER A 810 18.23 9.54 10.51
C SER A 810 17.80 8.22 11.13
N ILE A 811 16.63 7.73 10.70
CA ILE A 811 16.10 6.43 11.06
C ILE A 811 16.10 5.61 9.77
N GLU A 812 16.90 4.55 9.72
CA GLU A 812 17.09 3.74 8.52
C GLU A 812 16.24 2.47 8.59
N GLY A 813 15.80 1.97 7.43
CA GLY A 813 15.05 0.71 7.33
C GLY A 813 13.58 0.77 7.73
N ILE A 814 13.06 1.89 8.28
CA ILE A 814 11.66 2.07 8.62
C ILE A 814 10.99 3.00 7.60
N GLU A 815 10.11 2.43 6.81
CA GLU A 815 9.36 3.16 5.78
C GLU A 815 8.51 4.27 6.39
N GLY A 816 8.59 5.48 5.82
CA GLY A 816 7.88 6.66 6.33
C GLY A 816 8.63 7.48 7.38
N LEU A 817 9.81 7.00 7.89
CA LEU A 817 10.63 7.71 8.87
C LEU A 817 12.01 8.11 8.36
N GLN A 818 12.25 8.05 7.07
CA GLN A 818 13.57 8.23 6.45
C GLN A 818 14.00 9.71 6.31
N ALA A 819 13.14 10.66 6.64
CA ALA A 819 13.47 12.09 6.55
C ALA A 819 14.58 12.45 7.57
N PRO A 820 15.65 13.16 7.16
CA PRO A 820 16.69 13.55 8.10
C PRO A 820 16.19 14.61 9.07
N LEU A 821 16.28 14.32 10.35
CA LEU A 821 15.88 15.18 11.47
C LEU A 821 17.05 16.07 11.89
N ARG A 822 16.84 17.35 12.05
CA ARG A 822 17.90 18.32 12.34
C ARG A 822 17.56 19.20 13.53
N ALA A 823 18.56 19.44 14.39
CA ALA A 823 18.42 20.40 15.47
C ALA A 823 19.61 21.36 15.51
N LYS A 824 19.33 22.63 15.81
CA LYS A 824 20.34 23.65 16.11
C LYS A 824 20.07 24.19 17.50
N TYR A 825 21.09 24.14 18.34
CA TYR A 825 20.99 24.63 19.72
C TYR A 825 22.35 25.05 20.24
N SER A 826 22.39 25.65 21.40
CA SER A 826 23.62 26.08 22.08
C SER A 826 23.59 25.76 23.55
N ASN A 827 24.77 25.59 24.13
CA ASN A 827 25.01 25.58 25.54
C ASN A 827 26.38 26.22 25.81
N ASP A 828 26.70 26.38 27.10
CA ASP A 828 27.98 26.91 27.51
C ASP A 828 28.67 25.98 28.51
N ALA A 829 29.96 26.13 28.63
CA ALA A 829 30.75 25.40 29.59
C ALA A 829 31.69 26.34 30.38
N ILE A 830 31.83 26.05 31.65
CA ILE A 830 32.86 26.65 32.53
C ILE A 830 33.84 25.54 32.89
N SER A 831 35.13 25.79 32.71
CA SER A 831 36.16 24.87 33.13
C SER A 831 37.21 25.56 34.01
N ALA A 832 37.72 24.84 34.99
CA ALA A 832 38.76 25.32 35.87
C ALA A 832 39.78 24.18 36.07
N ARG A 833 41.06 24.54 36.15
CA ARG A 833 42.15 23.61 36.39
C ARG A 833 43.05 24.18 37.47
N VAL A 834 43.47 23.35 38.40
CA VAL A 834 44.50 23.67 39.41
C VAL A 834 45.51 22.53 39.42
N GLU A 835 46.75 22.91 39.37
CA GLU A 835 47.87 21.95 39.41
C GLU A 835 48.97 22.48 40.26
N HIS A 836 49.49 21.64 41.15
CA HIS A 836 50.65 21.90 41.96
C HIS A 836 51.74 20.87 41.70
N ALA A 837 53.01 21.33 41.63
CA ALA A 837 54.11 20.47 41.39
C ALA A 837 55.32 20.80 42.27
N PHE A 838 56.07 19.80 42.64
CA PHE A 838 57.42 19.93 43.20
C PHE A 838 58.45 19.69 42.09
N SER A 839 59.60 20.37 42.16
CA SER A 839 60.64 20.25 41.13
C SER A 839 61.96 19.71 41.76
N PHE A 840 62.49 18.66 41.17
CA PHE A 840 63.78 18.07 41.52
C PHE A 840 64.64 18.02 40.26
N THR A 841 65.90 18.46 40.38
CA THR A 841 66.87 18.40 39.27
C THR A 841 67.92 17.36 39.58
N THR A 842 68.14 16.41 38.69
CA THR A 842 69.16 15.38 38.81
C THR A 842 70.54 15.93 38.46
N SER A 843 71.61 15.27 38.82
CA SER A 843 72.99 15.63 38.45
C SER A 843 73.22 15.72 36.92
N ASN A 844 72.40 14.98 36.14
CA ASN A 844 72.49 15.00 34.67
C ASN A 844 71.60 16.11 34.04
N GLY A 845 71.00 16.99 34.85
CA GLY A 845 70.20 18.10 34.36
C GLY A 845 68.75 17.74 33.94
N VAL A 846 68.26 16.51 34.26
CA VAL A 846 66.87 16.14 34.08
C VAL A 846 66.03 16.71 35.22
N VAL A 847 64.98 17.45 34.90
CA VAL A 847 64.04 17.97 35.87
C VAL A 847 62.88 16.97 36.00
N ILE A 848 62.63 16.58 37.24
CA ILE A 848 61.53 15.64 37.60
C ILE A 848 60.51 16.45 38.39
N GLN A 849 59.27 16.46 37.95
CA GLN A 849 58.16 17.20 38.58
C GLN A 849 57.02 16.27 38.96
N PRO A 850 56.95 15.74 40.19
CA PRO A 850 55.73 15.15 40.71
C PRO A 850 54.63 16.21 40.76
N LEU A 851 53.46 15.85 40.19
CA LEU A 851 52.26 16.67 40.14
C LEU A 851 51.28 16.19 41.21
N LEU A 852 50.97 17.04 42.20
CA LEU A 852 50.06 16.65 43.29
C LEU A 852 49.56 17.92 44.02
N PRO A 853 48.22 18.21 44.01
CA PRO A 853 47.19 17.56 43.18
C PRO A 853 47.16 18.11 41.74
N VAL A 854 46.47 17.32 40.84
CA VAL A 854 45.94 17.80 39.56
C VAL A 854 44.46 17.74 39.66
N ILE A 855 43.80 18.89 39.59
CA ILE A 855 42.35 18.98 39.69
C ILE A 855 41.78 19.64 38.39
N ASP A 856 40.88 18.98 37.75
CA ASP A 856 40.14 19.52 36.61
C ASP A 856 38.66 19.54 36.96
N TYR A 857 38.03 20.66 36.72
CA TYR A 857 36.57 20.88 36.83
C TYR A 857 36.05 21.34 35.51
N THR A 858 34.97 20.73 35.03
CA THR A 858 34.23 21.16 33.84
C THR A 858 32.74 20.96 34.08
N ARG A 859 31.97 22.03 33.89
CA ARG A 859 30.52 22.00 33.93
C ARG A 859 29.97 22.54 32.63
N THR A 860 29.22 21.71 31.88
CA THR A 860 28.43 22.17 30.76
C THR A 860 26.99 22.44 31.22
N SER A 861 26.43 23.58 30.81
CA SER A 861 25.12 24.03 31.25
C SER A 861 23.99 23.10 30.70
N ALA A 862 22.82 23.20 31.33
CA ALA A 862 21.60 22.60 30.85
C ALA A 862 21.30 23.09 29.43
N THR A 863 20.73 22.20 28.58
CA THR A 863 20.37 22.53 27.20
C THR A 863 19.07 21.90 26.79
N HIS A 864 18.52 22.38 25.69
CA HIS A 864 17.33 21.81 25.04
C HIS A 864 17.51 21.87 23.52
N PHE A 865 16.89 20.91 22.84
CA PHE A 865 16.85 20.87 21.38
C PHE A 865 15.44 20.60 20.87
N ASN A 866 15.21 20.94 19.59
CA ASN A 866 13.98 20.64 18.84
C ASN A 866 14.37 20.32 17.40
N GLU A 867 14.00 19.15 16.93
CA GLU A 867 14.30 18.67 15.57
C GLU A 867 13.26 19.08 14.51
N GLY A 868 12.22 19.80 14.89
CA GLY A 868 11.18 20.27 13.98
C GLY A 868 9.83 19.59 14.20
N ARG A 869 9.12 19.28 13.09
CA ARG A 869 7.72 18.80 13.13
C ARG A 869 7.51 17.47 12.42
N ASP A 870 8.56 16.82 11.95
CA ASP A 870 8.43 15.54 11.31
C ASP A 870 7.92 14.47 12.28
N ALA A 871 7.38 13.39 11.76
CA ALA A 871 6.70 12.37 12.55
C ALA A 871 7.56 11.81 13.70
N ALA A 872 8.87 11.60 13.47
CA ALA A 872 9.81 11.09 14.46
C ALA A 872 10.68 12.18 15.09
N ALA A 873 10.38 13.48 14.86
CA ALA A 873 11.13 14.59 15.45
C ALA A 873 11.02 14.60 16.97
N LEU A 874 12.14 14.89 17.63
CA LEU A 874 12.23 14.92 19.08
C LEU A 874 12.36 16.37 19.60
N VAL A 875 11.85 16.57 20.79
CA VAL A 875 12.20 17.67 21.68
C VAL A 875 12.85 17.07 22.91
N GLY A 876 14.02 17.59 23.30
CA GLY A 876 14.77 17.03 24.41
C GLY A 876 15.30 18.11 25.34
N ARG A 877 15.41 17.77 26.62
CA ARG A 877 16.00 18.60 27.65
C ARG A 877 17.03 17.80 28.46
N SER A 878 18.17 18.42 28.74
CA SER A 878 19.21 17.85 29.58
C SER A 878 19.55 18.79 30.70
N GLY A 879 19.85 18.27 31.87
CA GLY A 879 20.46 19.02 32.97
C GLY A 879 21.91 19.42 32.68
N SER A 880 22.56 20.06 33.61
CA SER A 880 24.02 20.30 33.57
C SER A 880 24.76 18.94 33.63
N LEU A 881 25.94 18.85 32.98
CA LEU A 881 26.87 17.76 33.11
C LEU A 881 28.14 18.25 33.80
N GLU A 882 28.54 17.58 34.88
CA GLU A 882 29.68 17.98 35.68
C GLU A 882 30.77 16.89 35.62
N SER A 883 32.00 17.29 35.37
CA SER A 883 33.19 16.47 35.49
C SER A 883 34.14 17.06 36.53
N ILE A 884 34.49 16.29 37.55
CA ILE A 884 35.43 16.65 38.62
C ILE A 884 36.51 15.57 38.66
N ARG A 885 37.67 15.90 38.12
CA ARG A 885 38.80 14.95 38.08
C ARG A 885 39.86 15.36 39.07
N VAL A 886 40.25 14.43 39.94
CA VAL A 886 41.31 14.63 40.93
C VAL A 886 42.34 13.56 40.77
N GLY A 887 43.62 13.95 40.73
CA GLY A 887 44.68 12.97 40.50
C GLY A 887 46.08 13.45 40.79
N ALA A 888 47.01 12.67 40.35
CA ALA A 888 48.45 12.89 40.48
C ALA A 888 49.16 12.51 39.18
N GLY A 889 50.37 13.05 39.01
CA GLY A 889 51.15 12.81 37.79
C GLY A 889 52.62 12.99 37.96
N LEU A 890 53.34 12.83 36.89
CA LEU A 890 54.77 13.03 36.79
C LEU A 890 55.06 13.73 35.48
N GLN A 891 55.88 14.80 35.56
CA GLN A 891 56.44 15.47 34.40
C GLN A 891 57.95 15.38 34.42
N LEU A 892 58.55 15.07 33.29
CA LEU A 892 59.97 15.02 33.10
C LEU A 892 60.37 15.95 31.94
N PHE A 893 61.46 16.73 32.08
CA PHE A 893 62.06 17.43 30.95
C PHE A 893 63.52 17.63 31.14
N LYS A 894 64.23 17.90 30.02
CA LYS A 894 65.62 18.31 30.02
C LYS A 894 65.85 19.32 28.92
N THR A 895 66.54 20.41 29.30
CA THR A 895 66.92 21.43 28.31
C THR A 895 68.33 21.15 27.82
N PHE A 896 68.51 21.21 26.54
CA PHE A 896 69.82 21.10 25.85
C PHE A 896 70.07 22.48 25.20
N ASP A 897 71.22 23.08 25.58
CA ASP A 897 71.68 24.31 25.06
C ASP A 897 72.58 24.14 23.80
N GLY A 898 72.32 24.81 22.73
CA GLY A 898 73.02 24.85 21.45
C GLY A 898 74.07 25.95 21.47
N ASN A 899 75.08 25.87 20.55
CA ASN A 899 76.25 26.82 20.48
C ASN A 899 75.88 28.25 20.16
N ASN A 900 74.67 28.49 19.57
CA ASN A 900 74.20 29.84 19.14
C ASN A 900 73.07 30.41 20.05
N GLY A 901 72.88 29.83 21.26
CA GLY A 901 71.85 30.25 22.18
C GLY A 901 70.46 29.58 21.84
N GLU A 902 70.46 28.57 20.95
CA GLU A 902 69.33 27.71 20.71
C GLU A 902 69.11 26.79 21.88
N ARG A 903 67.83 26.48 22.19
CA ARG A 903 67.51 25.55 23.25
C ARG A 903 66.48 24.55 22.77
N ILE A 904 66.69 23.26 23.07
CA ILE A 904 65.71 22.21 22.75
C ILE A 904 65.32 21.54 24.09
N THR A 905 64.04 21.51 24.39
CA THR A 905 63.53 20.96 25.68
C THR A 905 62.49 19.85 25.37
N PRO A 906 62.89 18.57 25.25
CA PRO A 906 61.95 17.50 25.23
C PRO A 906 61.27 17.34 26.60
N ARG A 907 59.95 17.00 26.60
CA ARG A 907 59.11 16.90 27.74
C ARG A 907 58.24 15.67 27.66
N ALA A 908 58.08 14.95 28.74
CA ALA A 908 57.14 13.84 28.89
C ALA A 908 56.31 14.06 30.15
N ARG A 909 55.02 13.83 30.04
CA ARG A 909 54.09 14.01 31.15
C ARG A 909 53.09 12.85 31.14
N VAL A 910 52.76 12.33 32.30
CA VAL A 910 51.69 11.30 32.53
C VAL A 910 50.94 11.74 33.77
N VAL A 911 49.63 11.71 33.70
CA VAL A 911 48.70 12.04 34.78
C VAL A 911 47.67 10.96 34.89
N TRP A 912 47.45 10.47 36.10
CA TRP A 912 46.31 9.58 36.41
C TRP A 912 45.35 10.39 37.29
N GLN A 913 44.04 10.33 36.93
CA GLN A 913 43.00 11.02 37.63
C GLN A 913 41.81 10.11 37.83
N LYS A 914 41.04 10.35 38.90
CA LYS A 914 39.75 9.76 39.15
C LYS A 914 38.65 10.77 38.86
N GLU A 915 37.66 10.40 38.06
CA GLU A 915 36.43 11.13 37.83
C GLU A 915 35.51 10.93 39.04
N LEU A 916 35.04 12.05 39.64
CA LEU A 916 34.10 12.11 40.76
C LEU A 916 32.75 12.68 40.35
N GLY A 917 32.66 13.17 39.13
CA GLY A 917 31.46 13.73 38.52
C GLY A 917 30.69 12.74 37.66
N ASP A 918 30.00 13.23 36.68
CA ASP A 918 29.12 12.47 35.81
C ASP A 918 29.94 11.64 34.79
N THR A 919 29.63 10.38 34.71
CA THR A 919 30.22 9.43 33.71
C THR A 919 29.27 9.10 32.57
N GLN A 920 28.05 9.62 32.63
CA GLN A 920 26.99 9.41 31.64
C GLN A 920 26.15 10.68 31.51
N ALA A 921 25.84 11.07 30.27
CA ALA A 921 24.89 12.14 29.99
C ALA A 921 23.48 11.59 29.75
N ARG A 922 22.45 12.35 30.14
CA ARG A 922 21.06 11.97 30.00
C ARG A 922 20.22 13.11 29.46
N TYR A 923 19.24 12.75 28.62
CA TYR A 923 18.18 13.63 28.14
C TYR A 923 16.82 13.06 28.53
N SER A 924 15.90 13.95 28.83
CA SER A 924 14.46 13.66 28.85
C SER A 924 13.89 14.12 27.52
N ASN A 925 13.52 13.17 26.66
CA ASN A 925 13.02 13.40 25.33
C ASN A 925 11.51 13.14 25.25
N GLY A 926 10.84 13.80 24.32
CA GLY A 926 9.50 13.49 23.87
C GLY A 926 9.43 13.69 22.36
N PHE A 927 8.46 13.08 21.70
CA PHE A 927 8.22 13.41 20.29
C PHE A 927 7.67 14.83 20.15
N ALA A 928 8.10 15.57 19.15
CA ALA A 928 7.60 16.93 18.91
C ALA A 928 6.08 17.00 18.74
N ALA A 929 5.48 15.91 18.26
CA ALA A 929 4.05 15.73 18.09
C ALA A 929 3.30 15.42 19.42
N ALA A 930 4.02 14.98 20.47
CA ALA A 930 3.49 14.68 21.80
C ALA A 930 4.56 14.92 22.87
N PRO A 931 4.95 16.17 23.12
CA PRO A 931 6.11 16.52 23.95
C PRO A 931 5.95 16.16 25.43
N ASP A 932 4.73 15.92 25.88
CA ASP A 932 4.42 15.54 27.26
C ASP A 932 4.60 14.04 27.54
N LEU A 933 4.71 13.22 26.51
CA LEU A 933 5.01 11.79 26.62
C LEU A 933 6.53 11.58 26.66
N LEU A 934 7.10 11.70 27.87
CA LEU A 934 8.53 11.72 28.07
C LEU A 934 9.13 10.31 28.17
N PHE A 935 10.34 10.17 27.63
CA PHE A 935 11.20 9.00 27.78
C PHE A 935 12.67 9.43 27.89
N SER A 936 13.50 8.54 28.39
CA SER A 936 14.92 8.82 28.61
C SER A 936 15.79 8.39 27.45
N ALA A 937 16.77 9.23 27.10
CA ALA A 937 17.90 8.89 26.24
C ALA A 937 19.19 9.06 27.04
N SER A 938 20.09 8.11 26.92
CA SER A 938 21.36 8.10 27.65
C SER A 938 22.55 8.00 26.70
N SER A 939 23.68 8.55 27.09
CA SER A 939 24.97 8.27 26.43
C SER A 939 25.53 6.94 26.89
N GLN A 940 26.64 6.56 26.28
CA GLN A 940 27.53 5.52 26.80
C GLN A 940 28.00 5.90 28.21
N THR A 941 28.29 4.92 29.01
CA THR A 941 28.96 5.11 30.31
C THR A 941 30.47 5.06 30.11
N VAL A 942 31.19 6.05 30.58
CA VAL A 942 32.65 6.08 30.48
C VAL A 942 33.31 5.83 31.86
N GLY A 943 34.47 5.24 31.83
CA GLY A 943 35.17 4.87 33.08
C GLY A 943 35.60 6.04 33.93
N GLU A 944 35.65 5.84 35.25
CA GLU A 944 36.06 6.86 36.23
C GLU A 944 37.56 7.09 36.22
N GLN A 945 38.36 6.12 35.79
CA GLN A 945 39.84 6.23 35.82
C GLN A 945 40.36 6.75 34.50
N VAL A 946 41.03 7.91 34.56
CA VAL A 946 41.53 8.62 33.39
C VAL A 946 43.06 8.61 33.41
N LEU A 947 43.65 8.17 32.33
CA LEU A 947 45.10 8.25 32.11
C LEU A 947 45.33 9.24 30.95
N ALA A 948 46.00 10.36 31.23
CA ALA A 948 46.40 11.34 30.24
C ALA A 948 47.91 11.41 30.10
N TRP A 949 48.38 11.57 28.88
CA TRP A 949 49.83 11.73 28.60
C TRP A 949 50.08 12.82 27.58
N ASN A 950 51.28 13.41 27.66
CA ASN A 950 51.83 14.31 26.69
C ASN A 950 53.30 14.02 26.44
N LEU A 951 53.71 14.01 25.20
CA LEU A 951 55.09 13.97 24.74
C LEU A 951 55.32 15.17 23.86
N GLY A 952 56.15 16.12 24.30
CA GLY A 952 56.34 17.36 23.62
C GLY A 952 57.80 17.73 23.46
N VAL A 953 58.09 18.58 22.50
CA VAL A 953 59.39 19.22 22.30
C VAL A 953 59.13 20.72 22.10
N THR A 954 59.86 21.52 22.89
CA THR A 954 59.94 22.96 22.72
C THR A 954 61.31 23.31 22.17
N SER A 955 61.37 23.99 21.05
CA SER A 955 62.63 24.49 20.43
C SER A 955 62.60 26.02 20.51
N ARG A 956 63.64 26.60 21.18
CA ARG A 956 63.91 28.03 21.17
C ARG A 956 64.84 28.30 20.00
N ALA A 957 64.31 28.77 18.85
CA ALA A 957 65.08 29.01 17.64
C ALA A 957 65.88 30.34 17.68
N SER A 958 65.47 31.25 18.56
CA SER A 958 66.15 32.53 18.80
C SER A 958 65.79 33.03 20.24
N LYS A 959 66.39 34.15 20.63
CA LYS A 959 66.03 34.77 21.93
C LYS A 959 64.61 35.24 22.03
N ARG A 960 63.89 35.24 20.89
CA ARG A 960 62.55 35.75 20.79
C ARG A 960 61.50 34.72 20.31
N LEU A 961 61.92 33.64 19.58
CA LEU A 961 61.00 32.69 18.93
C LEU A 961 61.10 31.33 19.57
N SER A 962 59.95 30.76 19.95
CA SER A 962 59.81 29.38 20.32
C SER A 962 58.84 28.63 19.39
N VAL A 963 59.17 27.38 19.07
CA VAL A 963 58.33 26.46 18.33
C VAL A 963 58.07 25.24 19.24
N MET A 964 56.87 24.78 19.27
CA MET A 964 56.45 23.63 20.11
C MET A 964 55.69 22.62 19.28
N VAL A 965 55.92 21.34 19.56
CA VAL A 965 55.19 20.21 19.01
C VAL A 965 54.87 19.30 20.14
N ASP A 966 53.61 18.95 20.33
CA ASP A 966 53.15 18.08 21.40
C ASP A 966 52.25 16.99 20.83
N TYR A 967 52.43 15.74 21.21
CA TYR A 967 51.50 14.64 21.07
C TYR A 967 50.78 14.45 22.40
N VAL A 968 49.47 14.48 22.39
CA VAL A 968 48.63 14.36 23.58
C VAL A 968 47.72 13.15 23.45
N GLY A 969 47.45 12.47 24.54
CA GLY A 969 46.52 11.38 24.57
C GLY A 969 45.76 11.28 25.90
N GLU A 970 44.55 10.76 25.83
CA GLU A 970 43.75 10.44 26.99
C GLU A 970 43.06 9.10 26.76
N ARG A 971 43.07 8.25 27.79
CA ARG A 971 42.33 6.99 27.78
C ARG A 971 41.63 6.76 29.11
N ARG A 972 40.44 6.31 29.03
CA ARG A 972 39.63 5.72 30.11
C ARG A 972 38.80 4.56 29.55
N ASP A 973 38.20 3.77 30.39
CA ASP A 973 37.35 2.68 29.94
C ASP A 973 36.19 3.28 29.10
N GLY A 974 35.92 2.67 27.95
CA GLY A 974 34.94 3.15 26.98
C GLY A 974 35.28 4.43 26.21
N GLN A 975 36.48 5.07 26.44
CA GLN A 975 36.85 6.28 25.68
C GLN A 975 38.36 6.38 25.44
N THR A 976 38.73 6.76 24.22
CA THR A 976 40.12 7.07 23.82
C THR A 976 40.13 8.37 23.00
N GLN A 977 41.20 9.18 23.20
CA GLN A 977 41.45 10.37 22.42
C GLN A 977 42.95 10.56 22.22
N ASN A 978 43.38 10.96 20.99
CA ASN A 978 44.77 11.25 20.67
C ASN A 978 44.78 12.51 19.78
N GLY A 979 45.83 13.33 19.95
CA GLY A 979 45.96 14.58 19.23
C GLY A 979 47.39 15.08 19.08
N ILE A 980 47.54 16.06 18.20
CA ILE A 980 48.79 16.78 17.96
C ILE A 980 48.54 18.27 18.15
N GLN A 981 49.48 18.96 18.75
CA GLN A 981 49.48 20.41 18.91
C GLN A 981 50.77 21.00 18.33
N LEU A 982 50.60 22.11 17.64
CA LEU A 982 51.72 22.89 17.06
C LEU A 982 51.62 24.30 17.61
N GLY A 983 52.69 24.82 18.16
CA GLY A 983 52.67 26.14 18.79
C GLY A 983 53.81 27.03 18.37
N LEU A 984 53.54 28.29 18.36
CA LEU A 984 54.51 29.36 18.19
C LEU A 984 54.37 30.34 19.38
N GLY A 985 55.48 30.80 19.93
CA GLY A 985 55.55 31.79 20.98
C GLY A 985 56.54 32.90 20.62
N TYR A 986 56.21 34.15 21.00
CA TYR A 986 57.02 35.35 20.76
C TYR A 986 57.04 36.28 21.99
N THR A 987 58.21 36.62 22.46
CA THR A 987 58.45 37.49 23.64
C THR A 987 59.09 38.81 23.18
N PHE A 988 58.67 39.96 23.65
CA PHE A 988 59.12 41.26 23.33
C PHE A 988 59.46 42.09 24.58
#